data_4aaa747ff6e87484b6263075d900dc47
#
_entry.id   4aaa747ff6e87484b6263075d900dc47
#
_cell.length_a   1.000
_cell.length_b   1.000
_cell.length_c   1.000
_cell.angle_alpha   90.00
_cell.angle_beta   90.00
_cell.angle_gamma   90.00
#
_symmetry.space_group_name_H-M   'P 1'
#
loop_
_entity.id
_entity.type
_entity.pdbx_description
1 polymer ?
#
loop_
_entity_poly.entity_id
_entity_poly.type
_entity_poly.pdbx_seq_one_letter_code
_entity_poly.pdbx_strand_id
1 'polypeptide(L)'
;MFVRARCSATLIASLSISGIAFAQAPVAPTAEPTDTVVILGRGEPRQTQTVSGDALLTEAPGASPIKALEQLPGVFFTGADPFGSYEYASTLNLRGFAQTQLGFTLDGVPLGDMSYSNHNGLHISRAIISENVDRAQLAQGASDLDAASTSNLGGSLKFYSRDPGAVFGADIALSAGDDQHRRFFGRVDTGEFGVWGTRASLSYADSFTNVWTNNEGKQTSRQLNVKLVQPLGSDQEMSLWINASQRRENDYLEHSRQQIDRLGYFASYLQPDYQLAVLLADIANNVDEDGDGLSDWTGNAPTNPAAGAIFPSPYQSPDDAYYQGAGLRDDVIGALGWTGQLNDQLDFSLTAYSHTDKGQGPWFTPYVTSPNAYDPAATTDNAPLAFRGFSYDFTRWGGLGDIDFDLGQHQIEVGGWYESNKSDEGFRYFGLDRAQANRDSLEFQENPFYVDDQFAFSTETVKFYIQDTWRPFDALTLLFGFKGQRVSSEAAKRIEDNVIVAPGDEGYTFGEIKSEDWFLPQLGFSYRIDSDNEIFGSAGESLAAFASQSGGVNANGSQAAIDDAIATIEPERSRTFELGWRWQGMNLEALAAAYYVEFDNRLAAFFASDSPILVSEAIYRNVGSVRTRGVEATLYADLSDTLTALVSLSYNQSEYQDDVLRDDGTLEIATNGKTVAGAPEQLLKAELAYDDGNLFGGLSYSYSGEWFYTYENDNPVDAVSLLDLNIGYRFSEGLAEGAEISVNVSNLLDESYIAAWSGLVERDPDGDQQVLFVGSPRSAFVTLRKSF
;
A
#
# COMPACT_ATOMS: atom_id res chain seq x y z
N MET A 1 15.69 -37.70 -12.45
CA MET A 1 16.47 -38.16 -11.30
C MET A 1 17.12 -36.91 -10.67
N PHE A 2 16.28 -36.14 -9.96
CA PHE A 2 16.76 -35.01 -9.15
C PHE A 2 16.10 -35.10 -7.79
N VAL A 3 16.90 -35.02 -6.77
CA VAL A 3 16.60 -35.25 -5.35
C VAL A 3 15.81 -34.04 -4.79
N ARG A 4 14.59 -34.29 -4.31
CA ARG A 4 13.85 -33.34 -3.49
C ARG A 4 14.46 -33.35 -2.08
N ALA A 5 15.03 -32.24 -1.66
CA ALA A 5 15.38 -32.00 -0.27
C ALA A 5 14.16 -31.35 0.44
N ARG A 6 13.43 -32.14 1.22
CA ARG A 6 12.50 -31.64 2.23
C ARG A 6 13.33 -31.25 3.46
N CYS A 7 13.42 -29.96 3.76
CA CYS A 7 13.87 -29.52 5.09
C CYS A 7 12.67 -29.43 6.04
N SER A 8 12.43 -30.51 6.77
CA SER A 8 11.63 -30.46 8.00
C SER A 8 12.61 -30.18 9.15
N ALA A 9 12.68 -28.94 9.61
CA ALA A 9 13.43 -28.58 10.81
C ALA A 9 12.50 -28.58 12.02
N THR A 10 12.42 -29.74 12.67
CA THR A 10 11.88 -29.83 14.04
C THR A 10 13.07 -29.66 14.98
N LEU A 11 13.26 -28.43 15.49
CA LEU A 11 14.24 -28.16 16.56
C LEU A 11 13.50 -28.05 17.89
N ILE A 12 13.42 -29.14 18.64
CA ILE A 12 13.10 -29.13 20.06
C ILE A 12 14.42 -28.96 20.80
N ALA A 13 14.72 -27.72 21.23
CA ALA A 13 15.83 -27.46 22.14
C ALA A 13 15.30 -27.49 23.57
N SER A 14 15.66 -28.53 24.33
CA SER A 14 15.46 -28.58 25.77
C SER A 14 16.49 -27.66 26.45
N LEU A 15 16.06 -26.46 26.87
CA LEU A 15 16.85 -25.60 27.75
C LEU A 15 16.67 -26.03 29.21
N SER A 16 17.73 -26.55 29.80
CA SER A 16 17.85 -26.72 31.25
C SER A 16 18.17 -25.36 31.87
N ILE A 17 17.23 -24.82 32.64
CA ILE A 17 17.38 -23.57 33.40
C ILE A 17 18.20 -23.85 34.64
N SER A 18 19.46 -23.45 34.64
CA SER A 18 20.28 -23.35 35.87
C SER A 18 20.07 -21.94 36.44
N GLY A 19 19.72 -21.87 37.72
CA GLY A 19 19.28 -20.69 38.44
C GLY A 19 20.21 -19.48 38.27
N ILE A 20 19.62 -18.36 37.83
CA ILE A 20 20.25 -17.05 37.85
C ILE A 20 19.75 -16.30 39.09
N ALA A 21 20.67 -15.86 39.91
CA ALA A 21 20.41 -14.99 41.09
C ALA A 21 19.88 -13.65 40.58
N PHE A 22 18.70 -13.25 41.07
CA PHE A 22 18.13 -11.94 40.77
C PHE A 22 19.00 -10.85 41.44
N ALA A 23 19.72 -10.07 40.63
CA ALA A 23 20.18 -8.77 41.06
C ALA A 23 18.98 -7.81 41.09
N GLN A 24 18.90 -6.96 42.15
CA GLN A 24 17.87 -5.95 42.28
C GLN A 24 17.76 -5.13 40.99
N ALA A 25 16.56 -5.06 40.41
CA ALA A 25 16.27 -4.26 39.24
C ALA A 25 16.67 -2.79 39.48
N PRO A 26 17.38 -2.14 38.57
CA PRO A 26 17.45 -0.70 38.58
C PRO A 26 16.02 -0.14 38.44
N VAL A 27 15.72 0.91 39.20
CA VAL A 27 14.49 1.68 39.08
C VAL A 27 14.34 2.05 37.62
N ALA A 28 13.26 1.59 36.98
CA ALA A 28 12.91 1.99 35.63
C ALA A 28 12.97 3.52 35.55
N PRO A 29 13.60 4.10 34.52
CA PRO A 29 13.44 5.53 34.30
C PRO A 29 11.94 5.77 34.22
N THR A 30 11.43 6.70 35.02
CA THR A 30 10.08 7.24 34.83
C THR A 30 10.01 7.64 33.37
N ALA A 31 9.13 6.96 32.59
CA ALA A 31 8.83 7.38 31.26
C ALA A 31 8.47 8.87 31.34
N GLU A 32 9.24 9.71 30.69
CA GLU A 32 8.79 11.07 30.48
C GLU A 32 7.46 10.91 29.73
N PRO A 33 6.42 11.68 30.09
CA PRO A 33 5.17 11.62 29.33
C PRO A 33 5.53 11.82 27.87
N THR A 34 5.13 10.88 27.02
CA THR A 34 5.35 10.91 25.57
C THR A 34 4.50 12.03 25.02
N ASP A 35 5.06 13.21 25.02
CA ASP A 35 4.46 14.40 24.46
C ASP A 35 4.52 14.33 22.95
N THR A 36 3.36 14.52 22.33
CA THR A 36 3.16 14.85 20.93
C THR A 36 3.14 13.68 19.94
N VAL A 37 1.93 13.24 19.61
CA VAL A 37 1.66 12.26 18.54
C VAL A 37 2.09 12.77 17.17
N VAL A 38 2.09 14.09 16.93
CA VAL A 38 2.45 14.72 15.65
C VAL A 38 3.43 15.86 15.86
N ILE A 39 4.60 15.82 15.18
CA ILE A 39 5.61 16.87 15.17
C ILE A 39 5.51 17.67 13.88
N LEU A 40 5.31 18.97 13.96
CA LEU A 40 5.21 19.88 12.81
C LEU A 40 6.61 20.37 12.39
N GLY A 41 7.33 19.65 11.60
CA GLY A 41 8.68 19.83 11.02
C GLY A 41 9.26 21.25 11.02
N ARG A 42 9.54 21.83 12.19
CA ARG A 42 10.05 23.19 12.34
C ARG A 42 11.49 23.29 11.85
N GLY A 43 11.80 24.37 11.13
CA GLY A 43 13.10 24.54 10.47
C GLY A 43 13.19 23.89 9.09
N GLU A 44 12.23 23.04 8.74
CA GLU A 44 12.17 22.40 7.44
C GLU A 44 11.64 23.36 6.35
N PRO A 45 12.26 23.43 5.18
CA PRO A 45 11.87 24.32 4.10
C PRO A 45 10.61 23.83 3.32
N ARG A 46 9.90 22.82 3.82
CA ARG A 46 8.68 22.24 3.25
C ARG A 46 7.75 21.78 4.36
N GLN A 47 6.53 21.38 3.99
CA GLN A 47 5.61 20.75 4.94
C GLN A 47 6.06 19.32 5.22
N THR A 48 6.53 19.08 6.44
CA THR A 48 6.93 17.77 6.93
C THR A 48 6.26 17.53 8.27
N GLN A 49 5.71 16.34 8.46
CA GLN A 49 5.04 15.93 9.69
C GLN A 49 5.50 14.53 10.08
N THR A 50 5.74 14.31 11.35
CA THR A 50 6.17 13.02 11.90
C THR A 50 5.15 12.52 12.91
N VAL A 51 4.73 11.27 12.76
CA VAL A 51 3.85 10.55 13.69
C VAL A 51 4.69 9.51 14.43
N SER A 52 4.55 9.44 15.74
CA SER A 52 5.29 8.47 16.56
C SER A 52 4.72 7.05 16.40
N GLY A 53 5.55 6.03 16.63
CA GLY A 53 5.11 4.65 16.65
C GLY A 53 4.07 4.34 17.73
N ASP A 54 4.05 5.11 18.82
CA ASP A 54 3.05 4.96 19.89
C ASP A 54 1.63 5.27 19.40
N ALA A 55 1.47 6.17 18.43
CA ALA A 55 0.19 6.42 17.78
C ALA A 55 -0.37 5.17 17.06
N LEU A 56 0.51 4.31 16.50
CA LEU A 56 0.09 3.03 15.91
C LEU A 56 -0.48 2.06 16.94
N LEU A 57 -0.08 2.18 18.20
CA LEU A 57 -0.54 1.31 19.28
C LEU A 57 -1.95 1.68 19.76
N THR A 58 -2.45 2.85 19.42
CA THR A 58 -3.83 3.29 19.70
C THR A 58 -4.82 2.85 18.64
N GLU A 59 -4.34 2.41 17.48
CA GLU A 59 -5.14 1.84 16.39
C GLU A 59 -5.60 0.41 16.67
N ALA A 60 -6.43 -0.14 15.78
CA ALA A 60 -6.80 -1.55 15.82
C ALA A 60 -5.55 -2.46 15.79
N PRO A 61 -5.54 -3.59 16.54
CA PRO A 61 -4.32 -4.38 16.71
C PRO A 61 -3.81 -4.97 15.40
N GLY A 62 -2.60 -4.56 14.99
CA GLY A 62 -1.99 -4.95 13.74
C GLY A 62 -2.43 -4.12 12.54
N ALA A 63 -3.01 -2.94 12.77
CA ALA A 63 -3.33 -1.99 11.72
C ALA A 63 -2.09 -1.59 10.89
N SER A 64 -2.32 -1.23 9.65
CA SER A 64 -1.28 -0.72 8.76
C SER A 64 -0.67 0.57 9.33
N PRO A 65 0.65 0.75 9.28
CA PRO A 65 1.29 2.01 9.67
C PRO A 65 0.77 3.25 8.92
N ILE A 66 0.17 3.08 7.75
CA ILE A 66 -0.45 4.20 7.01
C ILE A 66 -1.66 4.76 7.77
N LYS A 67 -2.39 3.92 8.50
CA LYS A 67 -3.61 4.36 9.19
C LYS A 67 -3.33 5.46 10.22
N ALA A 68 -2.21 5.41 10.93
CA ALA A 68 -1.80 6.48 11.85
C ALA A 68 -1.52 7.82 11.15
N LEU A 69 -1.23 7.80 9.84
CA LEU A 69 -1.03 9.02 9.04
C LEU A 69 -2.36 9.63 8.59
N GLU A 70 -3.47 8.93 8.74
CA GLU A 70 -4.80 9.41 8.34
C GLU A 70 -5.15 10.74 9.01
N GLN A 71 -4.68 10.99 10.23
CA GLN A 71 -4.96 12.23 10.97
C GLN A 71 -4.24 13.47 10.40
N LEU A 72 -3.28 13.28 9.49
CA LEU A 72 -2.54 14.38 8.89
C LEU A 72 -3.35 15.08 7.79
N PRO A 73 -3.13 16.41 7.59
CA PRO A 73 -3.83 17.15 6.55
C PRO A 73 -3.46 16.61 5.16
N GLY A 74 -4.41 16.67 4.23
CA GLY A 74 -4.23 16.22 2.85
C GLY A 74 -4.21 14.72 2.65
N VAL A 75 -4.14 13.92 3.70
CA VAL A 75 -4.11 12.46 3.63
C VAL A 75 -5.55 11.92 3.60
N PHE A 76 -5.92 11.28 2.51
CA PHE A 76 -7.13 10.49 2.38
C PHE A 76 -6.73 9.01 2.34
N PHE A 77 -6.96 8.30 3.43
CA PHE A 77 -6.73 6.87 3.53
C PHE A 77 -8.02 6.18 3.98
N THR A 78 -8.39 5.10 3.29
CA THR A 78 -9.58 4.32 3.61
C THR A 78 -9.42 2.88 3.11
N GLY A 79 -10.19 1.96 3.66
CA GLY A 79 -10.12 0.55 3.28
C GLY A 79 -11.36 -0.24 3.66
N ALA A 80 -11.56 -1.39 3.04
CA ALA A 80 -12.66 -2.29 3.30
C ALA A 80 -12.54 -3.01 4.67
N ASP A 81 -11.33 -3.12 5.22
CA ASP A 81 -11.08 -3.76 6.50
C ASP A 81 -10.77 -2.74 7.61
N PRO A 82 -11.06 -3.04 8.89
CA PRO A 82 -10.85 -2.09 9.99
C PRO A 82 -9.37 -1.83 10.31
N PHE A 83 -8.44 -2.62 9.73
CA PHE A 83 -7.00 -2.51 9.97
C PHE A 83 -6.28 -1.67 8.89
N GLY A 84 -6.92 -1.42 7.73
CA GLY A 84 -6.29 -0.82 6.56
C GLY A 84 -5.10 -1.62 6.05
N SER A 85 -5.12 -2.93 6.22
CA SER A 85 -4.01 -3.83 5.90
C SER A 85 -4.26 -4.72 4.69
N TYR A 86 -5.49 -4.80 4.21
CA TYR A 86 -5.86 -5.52 3.00
C TYR A 86 -5.60 -4.66 1.77
N GLU A 87 -4.48 -4.89 1.12
CA GLU A 87 -3.88 -4.00 0.11
C GLU A 87 -4.79 -3.79 -1.12
N TYR A 88 -5.53 -4.82 -1.55
CA TYR A 88 -6.39 -4.76 -2.73
C TYR A 88 -7.60 -3.84 -2.54
N ALA A 89 -8.11 -3.73 -1.32
CA ALA A 89 -9.26 -2.90 -1.00
C ALA A 89 -8.92 -1.76 -0.04
N SER A 90 -7.75 -1.17 -0.19
CA SER A 90 -7.34 0.07 0.50
C SER A 90 -6.88 1.12 -0.50
N THR A 91 -7.08 2.37 -0.15
CA THR A 91 -6.76 3.53 -1.00
C THR A 91 -6.05 4.59 -0.19
N LEU A 92 -4.94 5.10 -0.74
CA LEU A 92 -4.24 6.27 -0.25
C LEU A 92 -4.18 7.33 -1.34
N ASN A 93 -4.63 8.54 -1.00
CA ASN A 93 -4.48 9.71 -1.85
C ASN A 93 -3.90 10.87 -1.03
N LEU A 94 -3.03 11.65 -1.64
CA LEU A 94 -2.40 12.82 -1.05
C LEU A 94 -2.47 14.00 -2.02
N ARG A 95 -3.26 15.03 -1.69
CA ARG A 95 -3.40 16.24 -2.54
C ARG A 95 -3.81 15.95 -4.00
N GLY A 96 -4.59 14.89 -4.25
CA GLY A 96 -4.99 14.46 -5.58
C GLY A 96 -4.01 13.49 -6.27
N PHE A 97 -2.88 13.15 -5.65
CA PHE A 97 -2.00 12.09 -6.11
C PHE A 97 -2.41 10.75 -5.51
N ALA A 98 -2.55 9.76 -6.37
CA ALA A 98 -2.82 8.38 -5.95
C ALA A 98 -1.58 7.75 -5.30
N GLN A 99 -1.76 6.65 -4.58
CA GLN A 99 -0.68 5.89 -3.93
C GLN A 99 0.46 5.56 -4.89
N THR A 100 0.17 5.18 -6.13
CA THR A 100 1.17 4.87 -7.17
C THR A 100 2.03 6.07 -7.59
N GLN A 101 1.66 7.27 -7.17
CA GLN A 101 2.34 8.54 -7.46
C GLN A 101 3.08 9.12 -6.24
N LEU A 102 3.21 8.32 -5.18
CA LEU A 102 3.91 8.67 -3.94
C LEU A 102 5.16 7.82 -3.75
N GLY A 103 6.10 8.31 -2.95
CA GLY A 103 7.31 7.59 -2.59
C GLY A 103 7.23 6.96 -1.22
N PHE A 104 7.72 5.72 -1.07
CA PHE A 104 7.67 4.99 0.21
C PHE A 104 9.01 4.33 0.50
N THR A 105 9.50 4.48 1.74
CA THR A 105 10.72 3.83 2.19
C THR A 105 10.59 3.29 3.62
N LEU A 106 11.33 2.23 3.93
CA LEU A 106 11.54 1.73 5.29
C LEU A 106 13.04 1.71 5.59
N ASP A 107 13.49 2.49 6.58
CA ASP A 107 14.92 2.70 6.89
C ASP A 107 15.74 3.05 5.63
N GLY A 108 15.19 3.90 4.76
CA GLY A 108 15.76 4.29 3.47
C GLY A 108 15.56 3.29 2.33
N VAL A 109 15.28 2.01 2.60
CA VAL A 109 15.04 0.99 1.58
C VAL A 109 13.72 1.25 0.85
N PRO A 110 13.70 1.29 -0.50
CA PRO A 110 12.48 1.56 -1.25
C PRO A 110 11.43 0.46 -1.06
N LEU A 111 10.17 0.86 -0.88
CA LEU A 111 9.01 -0.02 -0.83
C LEU A 111 8.22 -0.04 -2.14
N GLY A 112 8.72 0.61 -3.19
CA GLY A 112 8.00 0.81 -4.45
C GLY A 112 6.82 1.76 -4.25
N ASP A 113 5.74 1.59 -4.98
CA ASP A 113 4.50 2.35 -4.84
C ASP A 113 3.47 1.68 -3.89
N MET A 114 3.83 0.55 -3.32
CA MET A 114 3.04 -0.24 -2.38
C MET A 114 1.65 -0.69 -2.89
N SER A 115 1.35 -0.56 -4.18
CA SER A 115 0.08 -1.03 -4.73
C SER A 115 0.02 -2.56 -4.81
N TYR A 116 -1.20 -3.10 -4.80
CA TYR A 116 -1.44 -4.54 -4.83
C TYR A 116 -0.90 -5.23 -6.09
N SER A 117 -1.06 -4.58 -7.25
CA SER A 117 -0.72 -5.16 -8.55
C SER A 117 0.67 -4.78 -9.06
N ASN A 118 1.43 -3.99 -8.31
CA ASN A 118 2.77 -3.58 -8.72
C ASN A 118 3.84 -4.42 -8.04
N HIS A 119 4.81 -4.89 -8.81
CA HIS A 119 5.88 -5.77 -8.35
C HIS A 119 7.24 -5.04 -8.23
N ASN A 120 7.22 -3.74 -7.93
CA ASN A 120 8.42 -2.94 -7.69
C ASN A 120 8.78 -2.80 -6.19
N GLY A 121 8.04 -3.45 -5.32
CA GLY A 121 8.27 -3.39 -3.88
C GLY A 121 7.24 -4.19 -3.09
N LEU A 122 6.93 -3.75 -1.88
CA LEU A 122 5.91 -4.35 -1.04
C LEU A 122 5.23 -3.33 -0.14
N HIS A 123 3.99 -3.60 0.22
CA HIS A 123 3.22 -2.77 1.13
C HIS A 123 3.84 -2.76 2.54
N ILE A 124 3.80 -1.62 3.23
CA ILE A 124 4.41 -1.45 4.57
C ILE A 124 3.88 -2.49 5.58
N SER A 125 2.61 -2.90 5.49
CA SER A 125 2.03 -3.91 6.38
C SER A 125 2.66 -5.30 6.23
N ARG A 126 3.38 -5.56 5.14
CA ARG A 126 4.16 -6.79 4.90
C ARG A 126 5.66 -6.57 5.13
N ALA A 127 6.14 -5.33 5.04
CA ALA A 127 7.56 -5.00 5.18
C ALA A 127 8.04 -5.04 6.63
N ILE A 128 7.16 -4.76 7.59
CA ILE A 128 7.47 -4.72 9.02
C ILE A 128 6.22 -5.04 9.84
N ILE A 129 6.40 -5.65 11.00
CA ILE A 129 5.34 -5.77 12.01
C ILE A 129 5.06 -4.36 12.55
N SER A 130 3.80 -3.92 12.58
CA SER A 130 3.42 -2.54 12.91
C SER A 130 3.94 -2.07 14.28
N GLU A 131 3.99 -2.96 15.28
CA GLU A 131 4.53 -2.68 16.62
C GLU A 131 6.05 -2.44 16.62
N ASN A 132 6.74 -2.70 15.53
CA ASN A 132 8.17 -2.41 15.35
C ASN A 132 8.45 -1.11 14.58
N VAL A 133 7.44 -0.36 14.20
CA VAL A 133 7.61 0.98 13.63
C VAL A 133 7.88 1.97 14.77
N ASP A 134 8.98 2.71 14.69
CA ASP A 134 9.36 3.75 15.62
C ASP A 134 8.64 5.06 15.32
N ARG A 135 8.61 5.44 14.04
CA ARG A 135 7.92 6.63 13.56
C ARG A 135 7.66 6.54 12.06
N ALA A 136 6.70 7.33 11.60
CA ALA A 136 6.44 7.58 10.20
C ALA A 136 6.51 9.08 9.90
N GLN A 137 7.15 9.45 8.80
CA GLN A 137 7.31 10.84 8.38
C GLN A 137 6.66 11.03 7.01
N LEU A 138 5.82 12.03 6.91
CA LEU A 138 5.22 12.49 5.65
C LEU A 138 5.86 13.80 5.24
N ALA A 139 6.47 13.84 4.05
CA ALA A 139 6.88 15.05 3.37
C ALA A 139 5.97 15.29 2.17
N GLN A 140 5.23 16.39 2.20
CA GLN A 140 4.25 16.75 1.18
C GLN A 140 4.85 17.66 0.11
N GLY A 141 4.26 17.65 -1.07
CA GLY A 141 4.63 18.54 -2.17
C GLY A 141 5.91 18.13 -2.90
N ALA A 142 6.87 19.05 -3.07
CA ALA A 142 8.14 18.73 -3.68
C ALA A 142 8.85 17.65 -2.86
N SER A 143 8.95 16.46 -3.42
CA SER A 143 9.44 15.27 -2.71
C SER A 143 10.90 15.39 -2.27
N ASP A 144 11.27 14.65 -1.25
CA ASP A 144 12.65 14.55 -0.79
C ASP A 144 13.60 14.14 -1.92
N LEU A 145 14.73 14.83 -2.04
CA LEU A 145 15.75 14.49 -3.05
C LEU A 145 16.39 13.14 -2.75
N ASP A 146 16.60 12.83 -1.47
CA ASP A 146 17.23 11.61 -0.95
C ASP A 146 16.30 10.36 -1.03
N ALA A 147 14.96 10.54 -1.12
CA ALA A 147 14.04 9.40 -1.12
C ALA A 147 14.32 8.42 -2.27
N ALA A 148 14.61 7.17 -1.95
CA ALA A 148 14.76 6.10 -2.93
C ALA A 148 13.38 5.69 -3.48
N SER A 149 12.86 6.47 -4.41
CA SER A 149 11.57 6.25 -5.07
C SER A 149 11.63 6.75 -6.51
N THR A 150 10.90 6.07 -7.38
CA THR A 150 10.74 6.40 -8.80
C THR A 150 9.37 7.00 -9.13
N SER A 151 8.47 7.13 -8.14
CA SER A 151 7.07 7.57 -8.31
C SER A 151 6.67 8.76 -7.43
N ASN A 152 7.59 9.42 -6.74
CA ASN A 152 7.31 10.47 -5.76
C ASN A 152 6.91 11.83 -6.36
N LEU A 153 5.80 11.88 -7.09
CA LEU A 153 5.25 13.11 -7.69
C LEU A 153 4.57 14.02 -6.66
N GLY A 154 3.83 13.44 -5.71
CA GLY A 154 3.00 14.16 -4.72
C GLY A 154 3.62 14.29 -3.34
N GLY A 155 4.72 13.58 -3.07
CA GLY A 155 5.38 13.54 -1.77
C GLY A 155 5.96 12.18 -1.44
N SER A 156 6.52 12.06 -0.21
CA SER A 156 7.12 10.82 0.27
C SER A 156 6.71 10.49 1.69
N LEU A 157 6.57 9.18 1.96
CA LEU A 157 6.32 8.60 3.29
C LEU A 157 7.53 7.74 3.66
N LYS A 158 8.20 8.12 4.75
CA LYS A 158 9.36 7.43 5.28
C LYS A 158 8.99 6.76 6.59
N PHE A 159 9.15 5.44 6.66
CA PHE A 159 8.96 4.66 7.87
C PHE A 159 10.32 4.31 8.46
N TYR A 160 10.40 4.31 9.79
CA TYR A 160 11.60 3.99 10.52
C TYR A 160 11.31 2.85 11.49
N SER A 161 12.17 1.85 11.51
CA SER A 161 12.02 0.71 12.38
C SER A 161 12.61 0.97 13.77
N ARG A 162 11.94 0.47 14.81
CA ARG A 162 12.40 0.52 16.19
C ARG A 162 13.71 -0.25 16.38
N ASP A 163 14.71 0.41 16.93
CA ASP A 163 15.98 -0.21 17.26
C ASP A 163 15.89 -1.23 18.40
N PRO A 164 16.81 -2.21 18.46
CA PRO A 164 16.94 -3.07 19.62
C PRO A 164 17.27 -2.27 20.88
N GLY A 165 16.57 -2.58 21.98
CA GLY A 165 16.80 -1.94 23.28
C GLY A 165 18.22 -2.14 23.81
N ALA A 166 18.77 -1.13 24.52
CA ALA A 166 20.07 -1.22 25.19
C ALA A 166 20.05 -2.16 26.42
N VAL A 167 18.87 -2.42 26.98
CA VAL A 167 18.66 -3.34 28.12
C VAL A 167 17.85 -4.53 27.62
N PHE A 168 18.02 -5.69 28.26
CA PHE A 168 17.18 -6.85 27.99
C PHE A 168 15.71 -6.51 28.27
N GLY A 169 14.82 -6.85 27.34
CA GLY A 169 13.39 -6.61 27.49
C GLY A 169 12.58 -7.58 26.63
N ALA A 170 11.30 -7.66 26.91
CA ALA A 170 10.36 -8.43 26.09
C ALA A 170 8.97 -7.78 26.12
N ASP A 171 8.30 -7.74 24.98
CA ASP A 171 6.92 -7.30 24.82
C ASP A 171 6.06 -8.45 24.33
N ILE A 172 4.88 -8.62 24.90
CA ILE A 172 3.88 -9.59 24.44
C ILE A 172 2.54 -8.87 24.35
N ALA A 173 1.82 -9.05 23.22
CA ALA A 173 0.44 -8.61 23.09
C ALA A 173 -0.46 -9.73 22.59
N LEU A 174 -1.66 -9.81 23.15
CA LEU A 174 -2.72 -10.74 22.77
C LEU A 174 -3.97 -9.91 22.48
N SER A 175 -4.54 -10.08 21.30
CA SER A 175 -5.74 -9.36 20.89
C SER A 175 -6.84 -10.33 20.43
N ALA A 176 -8.09 -9.94 20.68
CA ALA A 176 -9.28 -10.62 20.20
C ALA A 176 -10.36 -9.57 19.89
N GLY A 177 -11.26 -9.87 18.96
CA GLY A 177 -12.32 -8.93 18.57
C GLY A 177 -13.38 -9.55 17.68
N ASP A 178 -14.14 -8.68 17.06
CA ASP A 178 -15.17 -9.05 16.10
C ASP A 178 -14.58 -9.86 14.93
N ASP A 179 -15.41 -10.52 14.16
CA ASP A 179 -15.02 -11.39 13.04
C ASP A 179 -14.01 -12.49 13.44
N GLN A 180 -14.11 -12.98 14.67
CA GLN A 180 -13.17 -13.95 15.25
C GLN A 180 -11.72 -13.50 15.21
N HIS A 181 -11.49 -12.19 15.16
CA HIS A 181 -10.14 -11.63 15.17
C HIS A 181 -9.36 -12.16 16.37
N ARG A 182 -8.14 -12.58 16.12
CA ARG A 182 -7.16 -12.94 17.13
C ARG A 182 -5.78 -12.63 16.61
N ARG A 183 -4.97 -12.00 17.46
CA ARG A 183 -3.59 -11.68 17.15
C ARG A 183 -2.68 -11.99 18.33
N PHE A 184 -1.53 -12.53 18.02
CA PHE A 184 -0.38 -12.63 18.91
C PHE A 184 0.74 -11.76 18.37
N PHE A 185 1.37 -10.99 19.22
CA PHE A 185 2.64 -10.31 18.97
C PHE A 185 3.58 -10.63 20.12
N GLY A 186 4.86 -10.88 19.79
CA GLY A 186 5.94 -11.03 20.74
C GLY A 186 7.23 -10.44 20.21
N ARG A 187 7.95 -9.69 21.07
CA ARG A 187 9.27 -9.13 20.79
C ARG A 187 10.20 -9.41 21.96
N VAL A 188 11.46 -9.70 21.66
CA VAL A 188 12.55 -9.82 22.63
C VAL A 188 13.70 -8.95 22.16
N ASP A 189 14.18 -8.08 23.04
CA ASP A 189 15.40 -7.30 22.88
C ASP A 189 16.48 -7.91 23.76
N THR A 190 17.66 -8.15 23.20
CA THR A 190 18.78 -8.81 23.92
C THR A 190 19.44 -7.93 24.97
N GLY A 191 19.23 -6.60 24.89
CA GLY A 191 20.14 -5.65 25.50
C GLY A 191 21.53 -5.70 24.83
N GLU A 192 22.45 -4.92 25.36
CA GLU A 192 23.85 -4.95 24.91
C GLU A 192 24.52 -6.24 25.33
N PHE A 193 25.19 -6.92 24.39
CA PHE A 193 25.95 -8.13 24.64
C PHE A 193 27.30 -8.12 23.92
N GLY A 194 28.18 -8.97 24.38
CA GLY A 194 29.57 -9.04 23.90
C GLY A 194 30.40 -7.82 24.32
N VAL A 195 31.62 -7.75 23.81
CA VAL A 195 32.60 -6.69 24.17
C VAL A 195 32.42 -5.42 23.34
N TRP A 196 31.54 -5.47 22.32
CA TRP A 196 31.34 -4.37 21.38
C TRP A 196 29.96 -3.71 21.53
N GLY A 197 29.13 -4.11 22.50
CA GLY A 197 27.82 -3.53 22.73
C GLY A 197 26.80 -3.87 21.62
N THR A 198 26.91 -5.05 21.02
CA THR A 198 25.94 -5.53 20.01
C THR A 198 24.55 -5.63 20.64
N ARG A 199 23.52 -5.17 19.91
CA ARG A 199 22.10 -5.27 20.28
C ARG A 199 21.33 -6.01 19.20
N ALA A 200 20.38 -6.84 19.59
CA ALA A 200 19.51 -7.50 18.64
C ALA A 200 18.08 -7.56 19.16
N SER A 201 17.13 -7.55 18.24
CA SER A 201 15.71 -7.83 18.51
C SER A 201 15.19 -8.93 17.61
N LEU A 202 14.25 -9.70 18.12
CA LEU A 202 13.47 -10.71 17.41
C LEU A 202 12.01 -10.50 17.73
N SER A 203 11.19 -10.37 16.69
CA SER A 203 9.74 -10.22 16.84
C SER A 203 8.99 -11.19 15.95
N TYR A 204 7.87 -11.68 16.44
CA TYR A 204 6.94 -12.52 15.69
C TYR A 204 5.52 -12.06 15.90
N ALA A 205 4.73 -12.01 14.81
CA ALA A 205 3.30 -11.74 14.84
C ALA A 205 2.53 -12.81 14.05
N ASP A 206 1.37 -13.21 14.57
CA ASP A 206 0.42 -14.12 13.92
C ASP A 206 -0.98 -13.54 14.09
N SER A 207 -1.68 -13.31 12.99
CA SER A 207 -3.04 -12.75 12.98
C SER A 207 -3.98 -13.64 12.19
N PHE A 208 -5.21 -13.70 12.65
CA PHE A 208 -6.33 -14.34 11.99
C PHE A 208 -7.56 -13.45 12.14
N THR A 209 -8.34 -13.30 11.08
CA THR A 209 -9.68 -12.71 11.12
C THR A 209 -10.56 -13.36 10.05
N ASN A 210 -11.87 -13.38 10.23
CA ASN A 210 -12.77 -13.64 9.11
C ASN A 210 -12.98 -12.35 8.31
N VAL A 211 -13.35 -12.48 7.06
CA VAL A 211 -13.92 -11.37 6.27
C VAL A 211 -15.26 -11.01 6.90
N TRP A 212 -15.51 -9.74 7.16
CA TRP A 212 -16.72 -9.30 7.90
C TRP A 212 -18.02 -9.38 7.09
N THR A 213 -17.93 -9.60 5.77
CA THR A 213 -19.10 -9.81 4.91
C THR A 213 -19.74 -11.19 5.10
N ASN A 214 -20.87 -11.45 4.48
CA ASN A 214 -21.68 -12.67 4.66
C ASN A 214 -21.09 -13.95 4.05
N ASN A 215 -19.77 -14.14 4.09
CA ASN A 215 -19.11 -15.35 3.62
C ASN A 215 -18.26 -16.01 4.72
N GLU A 216 -17.65 -17.15 4.41
CA GLU A 216 -16.73 -17.87 5.30
C GLU A 216 -15.27 -17.55 5.01
N GLY A 217 -14.99 -16.42 4.37
CA GLY A 217 -13.64 -15.98 4.01
C GLY A 217 -12.76 -15.74 5.23
N LYS A 218 -11.47 -16.04 5.09
CA LYS A 218 -10.46 -15.95 6.15
C LYS A 218 -9.27 -15.16 5.68
N GLN A 219 -8.69 -14.42 6.60
CA GLN A 219 -7.45 -13.69 6.38
C GLN A 219 -6.45 -14.06 7.47
N THR A 220 -5.24 -14.42 7.06
CA THR A 220 -4.14 -14.76 7.97
C THR A 220 -2.88 -14.03 7.57
N SER A 221 -2.14 -13.58 8.59
CA SER A 221 -0.84 -12.94 8.43
C SER A 221 0.14 -13.50 9.44
N ARG A 222 1.34 -13.87 8.99
CA ARG A 222 2.45 -14.27 9.83
C ARG A 222 3.68 -13.48 9.44
N GLN A 223 4.33 -12.87 10.41
CA GLN A 223 5.54 -12.08 10.17
C GLN A 223 6.62 -12.38 11.21
N LEU A 224 7.87 -12.35 10.76
CA LEU A 224 9.05 -12.47 11.57
C LEU A 224 9.98 -11.29 11.26
N ASN A 225 10.33 -10.49 12.28
CA ASN A 225 11.34 -9.45 12.14
C ASN A 225 12.56 -9.77 12.99
N VAL A 226 13.74 -9.50 12.44
CA VAL A 226 15.02 -9.51 13.14
C VAL A 226 15.72 -8.21 12.86
N LYS A 227 16.21 -7.51 13.90
CA LYS A 227 17.12 -6.36 13.74
C LYS A 227 18.33 -6.54 14.64
N LEU A 228 19.51 -6.27 14.09
CA LEU A 228 20.78 -6.28 14.78
C LEU A 228 21.48 -4.96 14.55
N VAL A 229 22.02 -4.39 15.61
CA VAL A 229 22.79 -3.16 15.59
C VAL A 229 24.15 -3.41 16.25
N GLN A 230 25.22 -3.08 15.50
CA GLN A 230 26.59 -3.27 15.91
C GLN A 230 27.35 -1.96 15.87
N PRO A 231 27.61 -1.31 17.03
CA PRO A 231 28.53 -0.19 17.09
C PRO A 231 29.95 -0.57 16.65
N LEU A 232 30.58 0.28 15.86
CA LEU A 232 31.97 0.15 15.39
C LEU A 232 32.80 1.32 15.92
N GLY A 233 33.16 1.26 17.20
CA GLY A 233 33.79 2.37 17.94
C GLY A 233 32.72 3.38 18.44
N SER A 234 33.09 4.67 18.49
CA SER A 234 32.21 5.76 18.97
C SER A 234 31.36 6.37 17.86
N ASP A 235 31.78 6.25 16.60
CA ASP A 235 31.32 7.16 15.55
C ASP A 235 30.75 6.41 14.33
N GLN A 236 30.70 5.09 14.40
CA GLN A 236 30.14 4.27 13.30
C GLN A 236 29.27 3.15 13.84
N GLU A 237 28.31 2.72 13.03
CA GLU A 237 27.38 1.65 13.34
C GLU A 237 27.06 0.82 12.09
N MET A 238 26.98 -0.49 12.25
CA MET A 238 26.37 -1.38 11.26
C MET A 238 25.01 -1.88 11.75
N SER A 239 24.06 -1.95 10.86
CA SER A 239 22.75 -2.50 11.11
C SER A 239 22.42 -3.61 10.12
N LEU A 240 21.70 -4.62 10.58
CA LEU A 240 21.08 -5.65 9.73
C LEU A 240 19.64 -5.80 10.15
N TRP A 241 18.71 -5.71 9.23
CA TRP A 241 17.32 -6.10 9.49
C TRP A 241 16.82 -7.07 8.42
N ILE A 242 15.94 -7.98 8.83
CA ILE A 242 15.31 -8.98 7.97
C ILE A 242 13.83 -9.05 8.38
N ASN A 243 12.96 -9.08 7.41
CA ASN A 243 11.55 -9.40 7.58
C ASN A 243 11.19 -10.57 6.65
N ALA A 244 10.44 -11.54 7.20
CA ALA A 244 9.77 -12.57 6.44
C ALA A 244 8.26 -12.47 6.72
N SER A 245 7.45 -12.43 5.68
CA SER A 245 6.00 -12.25 5.75
C SER A 245 5.29 -13.34 4.94
N GLN A 246 4.18 -13.81 5.46
CA GLN A 246 3.26 -14.71 4.77
C GLN A 246 1.85 -14.20 4.92
N ARG A 247 1.17 -13.96 3.79
CA ARG A 247 -0.22 -13.55 3.72
C ARG A 247 -1.06 -14.60 2.99
N ARG A 248 -2.23 -14.91 3.55
CA ARG A 248 -3.26 -15.78 2.97
C ARG A 248 -4.60 -15.16 3.28
N GLU A 249 -5.17 -14.48 2.31
CA GLU A 249 -6.31 -13.58 2.54
C GLU A 249 -7.39 -13.86 1.50
N ASN A 250 -8.60 -14.22 1.95
CA ASN A 250 -9.76 -14.14 1.05
C ASN A 250 -10.13 -12.69 0.82
N ASP A 251 -10.58 -12.42 -0.38
CA ASP A 251 -10.90 -11.08 -0.84
C ASP A 251 -12.26 -10.60 -0.32
N TYR A 252 -12.42 -9.29 -0.20
CA TYR A 252 -13.72 -8.62 -0.22
C TYR A 252 -14.21 -8.55 -1.67
N LEU A 253 -15.51 -8.75 -1.89
CA LEU A 253 -16.09 -8.69 -3.22
C LEU A 253 -16.09 -7.22 -3.72
N GLU A 254 -15.67 -7.02 -4.94
CA GLU A 254 -15.95 -5.79 -5.68
C GLU A 254 -17.42 -5.70 -6.01
N HIS A 255 -18.00 -4.55 -5.84
CA HIS A 255 -19.41 -4.28 -6.12
C HIS A 255 -19.58 -3.23 -7.19
N SER A 256 -20.65 -3.35 -7.94
CA SER A 256 -21.29 -2.22 -8.59
C SER A 256 -22.34 -1.59 -7.66
N ARG A 257 -22.75 -0.35 -7.91
CA ARG A 257 -23.86 0.26 -7.16
C ARG A 257 -25.14 -0.55 -7.30
N GLN A 258 -25.43 -1.05 -8.49
CA GLN A 258 -26.58 -1.92 -8.71
C GLN A 258 -26.52 -3.20 -7.87
N GLN A 259 -25.32 -3.79 -7.69
CA GLN A 259 -25.19 -4.96 -6.81
C GLN A 259 -25.43 -4.60 -5.35
N ILE A 260 -24.90 -3.47 -4.85
CA ILE A 260 -25.14 -3.01 -3.47
C ILE A 260 -26.65 -2.80 -3.25
N ASP A 261 -27.35 -2.15 -4.16
CA ASP A 261 -28.79 -1.90 -4.05
C ASP A 261 -29.61 -3.19 -4.09
N ARG A 262 -29.21 -4.17 -4.87
CA ARG A 262 -29.95 -5.41 -5.13
C ARG A 262 -29.61 -6.52 -4.14
N LEU A 263 -28.33 -6.72 -3.83
CA LEU A 263 -27.85 -7.80 -2.95
C LEU A 263 -27.64 -7.33 -1.51
N GLY A 264 -27.58 -6.02 -1.30
CA GLY A 264 -27.40 -5.38 0.00
C GLY A 264 -25.92 -5.12 0.34
N TYR A 265 -25.72 -4.26 1.34
CA TYR A 265 -24.39 -3.81 1.78
C TYR A 265 -23.44 -4.93 2.23
N PHE A 266 -23.97 -6.02 2.80
CA PHE A 266 -23.19 -7.18 3.26
C PHE A 266 -23.04 -8.27 2.20
N ALA A 267 -23.37 -7.99 0.94
CA ALA A 267 -23.15 -8.94 -0.16
C ALA A 267 -21.67 -9.34 -0.26
N SER A 268 -21.43 -10.57 -0.69
CA SER A 268 -20.08 -11.12 -0.77
C SER A 268 -20.04 -12.24 -1.81
N TYR A 269 -18.88 -12.84 -1.98
CA TYR A 269 -18.73 -14.09 -2.71
C TYR A 269 -19.72 -15.16 -2.26
N LEU A 270 -20.07 -16.07 -3.15
CA LEU A 270 -21.11 -17.10 -2.90
C LEU A 270 -20.67 -18.23 -1.95
N GLN A 271 -19.40 -18.25 -1.51
CA GLN A 271 -18.93 -19.23 -0.53
C GLN A 271 -19.82 -19.19 0.74
N PRO A 272 -20.29 -20.37 1.27
CA PRO A 272 -19.91 -21.72 0.87
C PRO A 272 -20.81 -22.40 -0.18
N ASP A 273 -21.76 -21.68 -0.81
CA ASP A 273 -22.72 -22.28 -1.74
C ASP A 273 -22.14 -22.41 -3.17
N TYR A 274 -21.26 -23.39 -3.36
CA TYR A 274 -20.66 -23.67 -4.66
C TYR A 274 -21.70 -24.07 -5.72
N GLN A 275 -22.78 -24.78 -5.32
CA GLN A 275 -23.80 -25.22 -6.29
C GLN A 275 -24.62 -24.04 -6.82
N LEU A 276 -24.80 -22.98 -6.04
CA LEU A 276 -25.39 -21.75 -6.52
C LEU A 276 -24.47 -21.06 -7.54
N ALA A 277 -23.19 -20.96 -7.29
CA ALA A 277 -22.22 -20.41 -8.25
C ALA A 277 -22.22 -21.19 -9.56
N VAL A 278 -22.23 -22.54 -9.50
CA VAL A 278 -22.36 -23.40 -10.68
C VAL A 278 -23.67 -23.14 -11.44
N LEU A 279 -24.80 -23.01 -10.72
CA LEU A 279 -26.08 -22.72 -11.34
C LEU A 279 -26.11 -21.39 -12.06
N LEU A 280 -25.62 -20.32 -11.41
CA LEU A 280 -25.61 -18.97 -11.99
C LEU A 280 -24.68 -18.91 -13.22
N ALA A 281 -23.52 -19.55 -13.16
CA ALA A 281 -22.60 -19.63 -14.27
C ALA A 281 -23.17 -20.47 -15.45
N ASP A 282 -23.91 -21.59 -15.18
CA ASP A 282 -24.65 -22.32 -16.20
C ASP A 282 -25.69 -21.44 -16.89
N ILE A 283 -26.44 -20.65 -16.12
CA ILE A 283 -27.44 -19.72 -16.66
C ILE A 283 -26.77 -18.69 -17.53
N ALA A 284 -25.64 -18.09 -17.07
CA ALA A 284 -24.87 -17.13 -17.84
C ALA A 284 -24.43 -17.71 -19.20
N ASN A 285 -23.92 -18.93 -19.21
CA ASN A 285 -23.50 -19.63 -20.44
C ASN A 285 -24.66 -20.02 -21.36
N ASN A 286 -25.89 -19.90 -20.93
CA ASN A 286 -27.08 -20.19 -21.73
C ASN A 286 -27.75 -18.93 -22.34
N VAL A 287 -27.28 -17.72 -22.00
CA VAL A 287 -27.78 -16.46 -22.55
C VAL A 287 -27.20 -16.30 -23.97
N ASP A 288 -27.97 -16.58 -24.98
CA ASP A 288 -27.61 -16.54 -26.41
C ASP A 288 -28.75 -15.80 -27.14
N GLU A 289 -28.64 -14.49 -27.26
CA GLU A 289 -29.69 -13.62 -27.83
C GLU A 289 -29.59 -13.54 -29.35
N ASP A 290 -28.38 -13.68 -29.91
CA ASP A 290 -28.14 -13.61 -31.35
C ASP A 290 -28.22 -14.97 -32.03
N GLY A 291 -28.20 -16.10 -31.30
CA GLY A 291 -28.45 -17.47 -31.78
C GLY A 291 -27.24 -18.09 -32.47
N ASP A 292 -26.03 -17.62 -32.15
CA ASP A 292 -24.80 -18.17 -32.72
C ASP A 292 -24.33 -19.45 -32.01
N GLY A 293 -24.90 -19.75 -30.82
CA GLY A 293 -24.61 -20.94 -30.00
C GLY A 293 -23.57 -20.70 -28.94
N LEU A 294 -23.14 -19.47 -28.74
CA LEU A 294 -22.28 -19.02 -27.66
C LEU A 294 -23.06 -18.03 -26.77
N SER A 295 -22.60 -17.86 -25.55
CA SER A 295 -23.20 -16.89 -24.63
C SER A 295 -22.77 -15.46 -24.98
N ASP A 296 -23.70 -14.54 -25.15
CA ASP A 296 -23.47 -13.12 -25.31
C ASP A 296 -22.78 -12.49 -24.08
N TRP A 297 -22.80 -13.16 -22.93
CA TRP A 297 -22.24 -12.66 -21.68
C TRP A 297 -20.86 -13.22 -21.35
N THR A 298 -20.61 -14.47 -21.68
CA THR A 298 -19.38 -15.16 -21.29
C THR A 298 -18.55 -15.64 -22.49
N GLY A 299 -19.10 -15.62 -23.70
CA GLY A 299 -18.47 -16.20 -24.88
C GLY A 299 -18.39 -17.73 -24.88
N ASN A 300 -18.88 -18.38 -23.82
CA ASN A 300 -18.80 -19.83 -23.68
C ASN A 300 -19.98 -20.55 -24.36
N ALA A 301 -19.76 -21.77 -24.84
CA ALA A 301 -20.85 -22.65 -25.19
C ALA A 301 -21.64 -23.12 -23.95
N PRO A 302 -22.97 -23.40 -24.06
CA PRO A 302 -23.78 -23.89 -22.97
C PRO A 302 -23.21 -25.14 -22.32
N THR A 303 -22.93 -25.09 -21.01
CA THR A 303 -22.44 -26.21 -20.20
C THR A 303 -23.59 -27.05 -19.62
N ASN A 304 -24.78 -26.47 -19.43
CA ASN A 304 -25.99 -27.14 -18.95
C ASN A 304 -27.25 -26.41 -19.47
N PRO A 305 -27.75 -26.74 -20.67
CA PRO A 305 -28.96 -26.12 -21.20
C PRO A 305 -30.21 -26.26 -20.32
N ALA A 306 -30.22 -27.25 -19.41
CA ALA A 306 -31.39 -27.47 -18.53
C ALA A 306 -31.49 -26.40 -17.41
N ALA A 307 -30.44 -25.62 -17.15
CA ALA A 307 -30.48 -24.50 -16.19
C ALA A 307 -31.36 -23.35 -16.70
N GLY A 308 -31.60 -23.24 -18.02
CA GLY A 308 -32.28 -22.09 -18.63
C GLY A 308 -31.39 -20.87 -18.70
N ALA A 309 -31.94 -19.74 -19.21
CA ALA A 309 -31.23 -18.47 -19.39
C ALA A 309 -31.83 -17.32 -18.52
N ILE A 310 -32.46 -17.64 -17.41
CA ILE A 310 -33.11 -16.66 -16.52
C ILE A 310 -32.55 -16.82 -15.12
N PHE A 311 -31.89 -15.77 -14.64
CA PHE A 311 -31.35 -15.72 -13.29
C PHE A 311 -32.45 -15.74 -12.22
N PRO A 312 -32.29 -16.52 -11.15
CA PRO A 312 -33.19 -16.46 -10.01
C PRO A 312 -32.98 -15.17 -9.23
N SER A 313 -34.05 -14.44 -8.88
CA SER A 313 -33.94 -13.25 -8.03
C SER A 313 -33.27 -13.61 -6.68
N PRO A 314 -32.31 -12.81 -6.17
CA PRO A 314 -31.95 -11.44 -6.62
C PRO A 314 -30.83 -11.36 -7.69
N TYR A 315 -30.30 -12.46 -8.16
CA TYR A 315 -29.17 -12.51 -9.10
C TYR A 315 -29.59 -12.09 -10.52
N GLN A 316 -28.67 -11.45 -11.30
CA GLN A 316 -29.00 -10.90 -12.60
C GLN A 316 -27.89 -11.04 -13.65
N SER A 317 -26.63 -11.28 -13.27
CA SER A 317 -25.48 -11.29 -14.16
C SER A 317 -24.49 -12.40 -13.78
N PRO A 318 -23.54 -12.75 -14.65
CA PRO A 318 -22.42 -13.63 -14.30
C PRO A 318 -21.58 -13.05 -13.14
N ASP A 319 -21.53 -11.74 -12.97
CA ASP A 319 -20.79 -11.09 -11.86
C ASP A 319 -21.33 -11.47 -10.47
N ASP A 320 -22.57 -11.92 -10.40
CA ASP A 320 -23.15 -12.46 -9.18
C ASP A 320 -22.72 -13.92 -8.91
N ALA A 321 -22.00 -14.57 -9.81
CA ALA A 321 -21.63 -15.99 -9.73
C ALA A 321 -20.21 -16.23 -9.17
N TYR A 322 -19.47 -15.22 -8.80
CA TYR A 322 -18.15 -15.38 -8.18
C TYR A 322 -18.25 -16.15 -6.86
N TYR A 323 -17.55 -17.28 -6.78
CA TYR A 323 -17.61 -18.15 -5.60
C TYR A 323 -16.65 -17.71 -4.50
N GLN A 324 -15.41 -17.36 -4.85
CA GLN A 324 -14.36 -16.98 -3.91
C GLN A 324 -13.20 -16.28 -4.66
N GLY A 325 -12.54 -15.33 -3.98
CA GLY A 325 -11.28 -14.74 -4.39
C GLY A 325 -10.29 -14.75 -3.24
N ALA A 326 -8.99 -14.65 -3.54
CA ALA A 326 -7.95 -14.57 -2.52
C ALA A 326 -6.66 -13.91 -3.02
N GLY A 327 -5.84 -13.45 -2.08
CA GLY A 327 -4.47 -13.00 -2.28
C GLY A 327 -3.48 -13.80 -1.43
N LEU A 328 -2.49 -14.42 -2.08
CA LEU A 328 -1.43 -15.18 -1.44
C LEU A 328 -0.09 -14.51 -1.68
N ARG A 329 0.70 -14.28 -0.62
CA ARG A 329 2.02 -13.67 -0.72
C ARG A 329 2.98 -14.25 0.30
N ASP A 330 4.20 -14.51 -0.17
CA ASP A 330 5.34 -14.94 0.65
C ASP A 330 6.53 -14.03 0.33
N ASP A 331 6.88 -13.15 1.28
CA ASP A 331 7.94 -12.16 1.13
C ASP A 331 9.12 -12.44 2.05
N VAL A 332 10.32 -12.16 1.55
CA VAL A 332 11.53 -12.02 2.37
C VAL A 332 12.28 -10.78 1.91
N ILE A 333 12.43 -9.80 2.79
CA ILE A 333 13.24 -8.60 2.55
C ILE A 333 14.25 -8.42 3.66
N GLY A 334 15.45 -7.95 3.31
CA GLY A 334 16.48 -7.60 4.30
C GLY A 334 17.44 -6.55 3.78
N ALA A 335 18.03 -5.82 4.71
CA ALA A 335 19.01 -4.79 4.41
C ALA A 335 20.17 -4.80 5.41
N LEU A 336 21.35 -4.45 4.90
CA LEU A 336 22.59 -4.22 5.64
C LEU A 336 22.97 -2.75 5.50
N GLY A 337 22.94 -2.02 6.61
CA GLY A 337 23.34 -0.62 6.71
C GLY A 337 24.73 -0.45 7.34
N TRP A 338 25.43 0.59 6.95
CA TRP A 338 26.64 1.07 7.58
C TRP A 338 26.63 2.60 7.56
N THR A 339 26.57 3.20 8.72
CA THR A 339 26.51 4.65 8.92
C THR A 339 27.61 5.13 9.85
N GLY A 340 27.99 6.38 9.74
CA GLY A 340 28.94 6.95 10.68
C GLY A 340 29.65 8.19 10.20
N GLN A 341 30.56 8.67 11.06
CA GLN A 341 31.43 9.82 10.79
C GLN A 341 32.81 9.34 10.38
N LEU A 342 33.34 9.89 9.29
CA LEU A 342 34.73 9.71 8.88
C LEU A 342 35.65 10.75 9.55
N ASN A 343 35.13 11.93 9.83
CA ASN A 343 35.73 12.99 10.63
C ASN A 343 34.65 14.01 11.01
N ASP A 344 35.03 15.07 11.79
CA ASP A 344 34.11 16.09 12.32
C ASP A 344 33.25 16.83 11.24
N GLN A 345 33.56 16.66 9.96
CA GLN A 345 32.88 17.35 8.84
C GLN A 345 32.27 16.38 7.82
N LEU A 346 32.41 15.09 8.01
CA LEU A 346 32.05 14.11 6.99
C LEU A 346 31.31 12.93 7.61
N ASP A 347 30.01 12.86 7.36
CA ASP A 347 29.16 11.74 7.68
C ASP A 347 28.87 10.91 6.41
N PHE A 348 28.57 9.65 6.57
CA PHE A 348 28.19 8.77 5.47
C PHE A 348 27.11 7.76 5.88
N SER A 349 26.31 7.34 4.89
CA SER A 349 25.38 6.24 5.01
C SER A 349 25.48 5.35 3.77
N LEU A 350 25.51 4.03 3.97
CA LEU A 350 25.53 3.03 2.92
C LEU A 350 24.55 1.92 3.27
N THR A 351 23.65 1.56 2.36
CA THR A 351 22.70 0.46 2.57
C THR A 351 22.67 -0.43 1.33
N ALA A 352 22.75 -1.75 1.56
CA ALA A 352 22.52 -2.77 0.54
C ALA A 352 21.32 -3.62 0.95
N TYR A 353 20.42 -3.94 0.02
CA TYR A 353 19.21 -4.69 0.31
C TYR A 353 18.89 -5.72 -0.78
N SER A 354 18.07 -6.70 -0.39
CA SER A 354 17.49 -7.68 -1.29
C SER A 354 16.08 -8.05 -0.85
N HIS A 355 15.21 -8.32 -1.81
CA HIS A 355 13.82 -8.69 -1.59
C HIS A 355 13.39 -9.75 -2.60
N THR A 356 12.68 -10.77 -2.14
CA THR A 356 12.00 -11.76 -2.96
C THR A 356 10.54 -11.85 -2.56
N ASP A 357 9.66 -11.93 -3.54
CA ASP A 357 8.22 -12.16 -3.33
C ASP A 357 7.74 -13.26 -4.28
N LYS A 358 6.82 -14.07 -3.79
CA LYS A 358 6.04 -15.00 -4.57
C LYS A 358 4.57 -14.82 -4.24
N GLY A 359 3.77 -14.49 -5.26
CA GLY A 359 2.36 -14.24 -5.09
C GLY A 359 1.46 -14.99 -6.07
N GLN A 360 0.20 -15.11 -5.66
CA GLN A 360 -0.88 -15.58 -6.51
C GLN A 360 -2.19 -14.92 -6.09
N GLY A 361 -2.93 -14.36 -7.06
CA GLY A 361 -4.27 -13.84 -6.88
C GLY A 361 -5.29 -14.77 -7.56
N PRO A 362 -5.87 -15.74 -6.84
CA PRO A 362 -6.80 -16.70 -7.43
C PRO A 362 -8.25 -16.27 -7.27
N TRP A 363 -9.04 -16.45 -8.35
CA TRP A 363 -10.48 -16.20 -8.38
C TRP A 363 -11.23 -17.35 -9.03
N PHE A 364 -12.39 -17.72 -8.46
CA PHE A 364 -13.35 -18.61 -9.12
C PHE A 364 -14.18 -17.78 -10.09
N THR A 365 -13.83 -17.84 -11.36
CA THR A 365 -14.47 -17.02 -12.41
C THR A 365 -15.58 -17.76 -13.15
N PRO A 366 -16.76 -17.15 -13.35
CA PRO A 366 -17.83 -17.70 -14.18
C PRO A 366 -17.61 -17.52 -15.69
N TYR A 367 -16.58 -16.79 -16.09
CA TYR A 367 -16.34 -16.43 -17.50
C TYR A 367 -15.51 -17.46 -18.28
N VAL A 368 -14.89 -18.39 -17.60
CA VAL A 368 -14.11 -19.47 -18.22
C VAL A 368 -14.60 -20.80 -17.69
N THR A 369 -14.89 -21.74 -18.60
CA THR A 369 -15.31 -23.10 -18.25
C THR A 369 -14.09 -23.98 -17.97
N SER A 370 -14.21 -24.87 -16.99
CA SER A 370 -13.22 -25.93 -16.76
C SER A 370 -13.43 -27.10 -17.70
N PRO A 371 -12.37 -27.62 -18.35
CA PRO A 371 -12.45 -28.91 -19.03
C PRO A 371 -12.82 -30.01 -18.04
N ASN A 372 -13.62 -30.97 -18.47
CA ASN A 372 -14.03 -32.09 -17.62
C ASN A 372 -12.84 -32.82 -17.02
N ALA A 373 -12.78 -32.86 -15.68
CA ALA A 373 -11.87 -33.68 -14.90
C ALA A 373 -10.42 -33.70 -15.43
N TYR A 374 -9.95 -32.54 -15.97
CA TYR A 374 -8.62 -32.41 -16.56
C TYR A 374 -8.40 -33.20 -17.87
N ASP A 375 -9.47 -33.74 -18.47
CA ASP A 375 -9.44 -34.34 -19.80
C ASP A 375 -10.08 -33.38 -20.82
N PRO A 376 -9.28 -32.63 -21.61
CA PRO A 376 -9.82 -31.70 -22.61
C PRO A 376 -10.61 -32.36 -23.73
N ALA A 377 -10.65 -33.70 -23.80
CA ALA A 377 -11.46 -34.46 -24.74
C ALA A 377 -12.86 -34.82 -24.22
N ALA A 378 -13.15 -34.63 -22.94
CA ALA A 378 -14.43 -34.97 -22.36
C ALA A 378 -15.41 -33.79 -22.41
N THR A 379 -16.54 -33.96 -23.06
CA THR A 379 -17.48 -32.86 -23.40
C THR A 379 -18.75 -32.81 -22.54
N THR A 380 -18.94 -33.71 -21.59
CA THR A 380 -20.26 -33.90 -20.95
C THR A 380 -20.37 -33.46 -19.47
N ASP A 381 -19.29 -33.07 -18.81
CA ASP A 381 -19.30 -32.64 -17.42
C ASP A 381 -18.37 -31.44 -17.14
N ASN A 382 -18.21 -30.54 -18.09
CA ASN A 382 -17.43 -29.31 -17.87
C ASN A 382 -18.07 -28.49 -16.73
N ALA A 383 -17.27 -28.08 -15.76
CA ALA A 383 -17.75 -27.08 -14.80
C ALA A 383 -17.90 -25.73 -15.53
N PRO A 384 -18.98 -24.97 -15.26
CA PRO A 384 -19.19 -23.66 -15.88
C PRO A 384 -18.26 -22.57 -15.33
N LEU A 385 -17.44 -22.92 -14.35
CA LEU A 385 -16.49 -22.07 -13.67
C LEU A 385 -15.06 -22.60 -13.87
N ALA A 386 -14.07 -21.72 -13.88
CA ALA A 386 -12.66 -22.10 -13.73
C ALA A 386 -12.04 -21.35 -12.54
N PHE A 387 -10.93 -21.84 -12.06
CA PHE A 387 -10.12 -21.14 -11.07
C PHE A 387 -9.02 -20.38 -11.82
N ARG A 388 -9.19 -19.05 -11.98
CA ARG A 388 -8.19 -18.17 -12.59
C ARG A 388 -7.18 -17.74 -11.55
N GLY A 389 -5.88 -17.78 -11.82
CA GLY A 389 -4.84 -17.28 -10.94
C GLY A 389 -3.88 -16.35 -11.69
N PHE A 390 -3.76 -15.09 -11.25
CA PHE A 390 -2.62 -14.28 -11.60
C PHE A 390 -1.45 -14.69 -10.70
N SER A 391 -0.38 -15.20 -11.27
CA SER A 391 0.78 -15.71 -10.53
C SER A 391 2.00 -14.89 -10.87
N TYR A 392 2.77 -14.51 -9.86
CA TYR A 392 4.01 -13.77 -10.02
C TYR A 392 5.10 -14.23 -9.06
N ASP A 393 6.35 -13.98 -9.47
CA ASP A 393 7.56 -14.25 -8.71
C ASP A 393 8.56 -13.14 -9.05
N PHE A 394 9.06 -12.41 -8.07
CA PHE A 394 10.08 -11.41 -8.36
C PHE A 394 11.24 -11.43 -7.37
N THR A 395 12.37 -10.92 -7.85
CA THR A 395 13.57 -10.72 -7.06
C THR A 395 14.17 -9.36 -7.40
N ARG A 396 14.39 -8.54 -6.38
CA ARG A 396 15.11 -7.28 -6.52
C ARG A 396 16.26 -7.18 -5.52
N TRP A 397 17.26 -6.43 -5.90
CA TRP A 397 18.37 -6.05 -5.03
C TRP A 397 18.86 -4.67 -5.42
N GLY A 398 19.42 -3.95 -4.46
CA GLY A 398 19.91 -2.61 -4.68
C GLY A 398 20.88 -2.15 -3.61
N GLY A 399 21.40 -0.97 -3.84
CA GLY A 399 22.23 -0.24 -2.91
C GLY A 399 22.00 1.26 -3.01
N LEU A 400 21.99 1.90 -1.86
CA LEU A 400 21.89 3.36 -1.74
C LEU A 400 22.96 3.85 -0.78
N GLY A 401 23.35 5.10 -0.94
CA GLY A 401 24.31 5.72 -0.05
C GLY A 401 24.44 7.20 -0.30
N ASP A 402 24.86 7.89 0.75
CA ASP A 402 25.08 9.34 0.76
C ASP A 402 26.32 9.71 1.56
N ILE A 403 26.79 10.90 1.33
CA ILE A 403 27.88 11.55 2.05
C ILE A 403 27.43 12.98 2.36
N ASP A 404 27.50 13.33 3.64
CA ASP A 404 27.21 14.65 4.18
C ASP A 404 28.49 15.40 4.50
N PHE A 405 28.61 16.63 4.00
CA PHE A 405 29.70 17.55 4.28
C PHE A 405 29.22 18.70 5.15
N ASP A 406 29.61 18.76 6.41
CA ASP A 406 29.39 19.93 7.27
C ASP A 406 30.49 20.97 7.05
N LEU A 407 30.15 22.06 6.37
CA LEU A 407 31.04 23.20 6.12
C LEU A 407 30.63 24.45 6.94
N GLY A 408 29.99 24.24 8.08
CA GLY A 408 29.52 25.26 9.01
C GLY A 408 28.19 25.87 8.61
N GLN A 409 28.16 26.88 7.74
CA GLN A 409 26.90 27.44 7.24
C GLN A 409 26.27 26.60 6.10
N HIS A 410 27.02 25.71 5.48
CA HIS A 410 26.61 24.83 4.41
C HIS A 410 26.65 23.37 4.86
N GLN A 411 25.58 22.63 4.68
CA GLN A 411 25.51 21.20 4.80
C GLN A 411 25.21 20.63 3.40
N ILE A 412 26.22 20.05 2.78
CA ILE A 412 26.13 19.53 1.40
C ILE A 412 26.01 18.02 1.47
N GLU A 413 24.90 17.51 0.97
CA GLU A 413 24.63 16.07 0.85
C GLU A 413 24.68 15.64 -0.61
N VAL A 414 25.38 14.54 -0.89
CA VAL A 414 25.47 13.90 -2.21
C VAL A 414 25.18 12.43 -2.05
N GLY A 415 24.19 11.94 -2.77
CA GLY A 415 23.81 10.53 -2.66
C GLY A 415 23.35 9.94 -3.98
N GLY A 416 23.11 8.62 -3.92
CA GLY A 416 22.62 7.87 -5.06
C GLY A 416 22.04 6.53 -4.70
N TRP A 417 21.28 5.97 -5.64
CA TRP A 417 20.61 4.69 -5.54
C TRP A 417 20.69 3.92 -6.86
N TYR A 418 20.96 2.61 -6.74
CA TYR A 418 20.88 1.64 -7.83
C TYR A 418 19.98 0.47 -7.42
N GLU A 419 19.10 0.03 -8.30
CA GLU A 419 18.29 -1.19 -8.13
C GLU A 419 18.21 -1.97 -9.44
N SER A 420 18.23 -3.31 -9.32
CA SER A 420 17.84 -4.24 -10.37
C SER A 420 16.67 -5.09 -9.86
N ASN A 421 15.58 -5.13 -10.61
CA ASN A 421 14.38 -5.90 -10.33
C ASN A 421 14.05 -6.81 -11.52
N LYS A 422 13.69 -8.07 -11.23
CA LYS A 422 13.26 -9.05 -12.24
C LYS A 422 12.02 -9.76 -11.74
N SER A 423 11.00 -9.85 -12.60
CA SER A 423 9.76 -10.57 -12.32
C SER A 423 9.34 -11.46 -13.48
N ASP A 424 8.66 -12.54 -13.13
CA ASP A 424 7.90 -13.40 -14.05
C ASP A 424 6.45 -13.40 -13.57
N GLU A 425 5.49 -13.15 -14.48
CA GLU A 425 4.09 -13.07 -14.13
C GLU A 425 3.16 -13.49 -15.27
N GLY A 426 1.94 -13.88 -14.94
CA GLY A 426 0.96 -14.25 -15.95
C GLY A 426 -0.29 -14.92 -15.42
N PHE A 427 -1.29 -15.04 -16.29
CA PHE A 427 -2.57 -15.64 -15.99
C PHE A 427 -2.57 -17.14 -16.26
N ARG A 428 -3.13 -17.89 -15.32
CA ARG A 428 -3.24 -19.36 -15.38
C ARG A 428 -4.63 -19.79 -14.96
N TYR A 429 -5.15 -20.82 -15.61
CA TYR A 429 -6.47 -21.39 -15.34
C TYR A 429 -6.34 -22.82 -14.87
N PHE A 430 -7.06 -23.12 -13.78
CA PHE A 430 -7.04 -24.43 -13.13
C PHE A 430 -8.44 -25.02 -13.11
N GLY A 431 -8.55 -26.31 -13.42
CA GLY A 431 -9.82 -26.99 -13.53
C GLY A 431 -10.54 -27.17 -12.20
N LEU A 432 -11.86 -27.09 -12.26
CA LEU A 432 -12.76 -27.31 -11.13
C LEU A 432 -13.67 -28.51 -11.41
N ASP A 433 -14.05 -29.23 -10.34
CA ASP A 433 -15.10 -30.24 -10.39
C ASP A 433 -16.46 -29.57 -10.38
N ARG A 434 -17.37 -30.04 -11.26
CA ARG A 434 -18.74 -29.48 -11.27
C ARG A 434 -19.50 -29.74 -9.96
N ALA A 435 -19.25 -30.87 -9.30
CA ALA A 435 -19.99 -31.29 -8.12
C ALA A 435 -19.55 -30.60 -6.81
N GLN A 436 -18.33 -30.06 -6.76
CA GLN A 436 -17.76 -29.48 -5.55
C GLN A 436 -16.59 -28.58 -5.87
N ALA A 437 -16.37 -27.56 -5.02
CA ALA A 437 -15.13 -26.77 -5.04
C ALA A 437 -13.98 -27.64 -4.55
N ASN A 438 -13.17 -28.17 -5.48
CA ASN A 438 -12.08 -29.10 -5.20
C ASN A 438 -10.70 -28.39 -5.08
N ARG A 439 -10.70 -27.05 -4.98
CA ARG A 439 -9.51 -26.21 -4.77
C ARG A 439 -9.71 -25.26 -3.60
N ASP A 440 -8.65 -25.04 -2.83
CA ASP A 440 -8.59 -24.05 -1.77
C ASP A 440 -7.92 -22.78 -2.31
N SER A 441 -8.61 -21.66 -2.26
CA SER A 441 -8.09 -20.36 -2.71
C SER A 441 -6.95 -19.82 -1.83
N LEU A 442 -6.76 -20.34 -0.62
CA LEU A 442 -5.68 -19.96 0.30
C LEU A 442 -4.42 -20.83 0.14
N GLU A 443 -4.38 -21.69 -0.87
CA GLU A 443 -3.21 -22.49 -1.24
C GLU A 443 -2.71 -22.10 -2.64
N PHE A 444 -1.40 -22.05 -2.85
CA PHE A 444 -0.81 -21.86 -4.17
C PHE A 444 -1.25 -22.97 -5.11
N GLN A 445 -1.80 -22.59 -6.25
CA GLN A 445 -2.27 -23.53 -7.26
C GLN A 445 -1.12 -23.97 -8.18
N GLU A 446 -1.11 -25.25 -8.49
CA GLU A 446 -0.14 -25.87 -9.42
C GLU A 446 -0.90 -26.63 -10.53
N ASN A 447 -0.22 -26.89 -11.65
CA ASN A 447 -0.73 -27.66 -12.80
C ASN A 447 -1.97 -27.03 -13.47
N PRO A 448 -1.84 -25.84 -14.07
CA PRO A 448 -2.91 -25.23 -14.84
C PRO A 448 -3.24 -26.10 -16.07
N PHE A 449 -4.51 -26.10 -16.49
CA PHE A 449 -4.88 -26.69 -17.78
C PHE A 449 -4.62 -25.72 -18.94
N TYR A 450 -4.55 -24.41 -18.64
CA TYR A 450 -4.32 -23.37 -19.62
C TYR A 450 -3.48 -22.24 -18.98
N VAL A 451 -2.46 -21.81 -19.71
CA VAL A 451 -1.66 -20.62 -19.42
C VAL A 451 -1.97 -19.63 -20.54
N ASP A 452 -2.64 -18.55 -20.21
CA ASP A 452 -3.07 -17.53 -21.16
C ASP A 452 -1.86 -16.78 -21.68
N ASP A 453 -1.16 -16.15 -20.75
CA ASP A 453 0.10 -15.47 -21.03
C ASP A 453 1.11 -15.68 -19.87
N GLN A 454 2.37 -15.46 -20.20
CA GLN A 454 3.44 -15.28 -19.22
C GLN A 454 4.45 -14.27 -19.74
N PHE A 455 4.76 -13.29 -18.89
CA PHE A 455 5.74 -12.24 -19.16
C PHE A 455 6.92 -12.33 -18.22
N ALA A 456 8.09 -11.92 -18.75
CA ALA A 456 9.27 -11.62 -17.94
C ALA A 456 9.56 -10.13 -18.02
N PHE A 457 9.74 -9.49 -16.87
CA PHE A 457 10.13 -8.09 -16.76
C PHE A 457 11.52 -7.97 -16.16
N SER A 458 12.25 -6.94 -16.60
CA SER A 458 13.54 -6.56 -16.04
C SER A 458 13.63 -5.04 -15.96
N THR A 459 13.76 -4.51 -14.75
CA THR A 459 13.83 -3.07 -14.50
C THR A 459 15.14 -2.71 -13.83
N GLU A 460 15.84 -1.72 -14.39
CA GLU A 460 17.04 -1.12 -13.82
C GLU A 460 16.77 0.35 -13.45
N THR A 461 17.12 0.72 -12.22
CA THR A 461 16.97 2.08 -11.68
C THR A 461 18.33 2.62 -11.31
N VAL A 462 18.62 3.85 -11.77
CA VAL A 462 19.76 4.67 -11.33
C VAL A 462 19.24 6.03 -10.92
N LYS A 463 19.57 6.47 -9.72
CA LYS A 463 19.26 7.80 -9.22
C LYS A 463 20.47 8.41 -8.53
N PHE A 464 20.65 9.72 -8.65
CA PHE A 464 21.57 10.49 -7.83
C PHE A 464 20.92 11.79 -7.41
N TYR A 465 21.45 12.42 -6.37
CA TYR A 465 21.06 13.75 -5.95
C TYR A 465 22.22 14.51 -5.32
N ILE A 466 22.09 15.81 -5.31
CA ILE A 466 22.93 16.75 -4.56
C ILE A 466 22.04 17.82 -3.98
N GLN A 467 22.23 18.12 -2.70
CA GLN A 467 21.55 19.24 -2.04
C GLN A 467 22.51 20.02 -1.14
N ASP A 468 22.29 21.31 -0.99
CA ASP A 468 22.94 22.19 -0.03
C ASP A 468 21.89 22.82 0.87
N THR A 469 22.00 22.58 2.17
CA THR A 469 21.24 23.28 3.21
C THR A 469 22.11 24.42 3.74
N TRP A 470 21.88 25.62 3.23
CA TRP A 470 22.62 26.81 3.60
C TRP A 470 21.93 27.60 4.70
N ARG A 471 22.63 27.85 5.80
CA ARG A 471 22.20 28.67 6.94
C ARG A 471 23.02 29.95 7.05
N PRO A 472 22.73 31.01 6.26
CA PRO A 472 23.51 32.26 6.24
C PRO A 472 23.47 33.01 7.58
N PHE A 473 22.40 32.80 8.35
CA PHE A 473 22.24 33.25 9.74
C PHE A 473 21.15 32.39 10.44
N ASP A 474 21.12 32.37 11.75
CA ASP A 474 20.32 31.45 12.58
C ASP A 474 18.82 31.43 12.26
N ALA A 475 18.27 32.51 11.69
CA ALA A 475 16.84 32.60 11.41
C ALA A 475 16.47 32.13 9.97
N LEU A 476 17.42 31.90 9.09
CA LEU A 476 17.17 31.55 7.69
C LEU A 476 17.87 30.26 7.29
N THR A 477 17.08 29.29 6.82
CA THR A 477 17.54 28.10 6.14
C THR A 477 17.13 28.18 4.67
N LEU A 478 18.04 27.91 3.77
CA LEU A 478 17.81 27.80 2.33
C LEU A 478 18.23 26.42 1.86
N LEU A 479 17.41 25.78 1.06
CA LEU A 479 17.70 24.49 0.45
C LEU A 479 17.81 24.67 -1.07
N PHE A 480 18.89 24.17 -1.64
CA PHE A 480 19.13 24.13 -3.08
C PHE A 480 19.56 22.71 -3.46
N GLY A 481 18.91 22.13 -4.42
CA GLY A 481 19.30 20.80 -4.85
C GLY A 481 18.68 20.39 -6.17
N PHE A 482 19.12 19.26 -6.65
CA PHE A 482 18.48 18.57 -7.76
C PHE A 482 18.75 17.07 -7.65
N LYS A 483 17.85 16.31 -8.25
CA LYS A 483 18.02 14.88 -8.47
C LYS A 483 18.04 14.58 -9.96
N GLY A 484 18.68 13.47 -10.33
CA GLY A 484 18.60 12.89 -11.66
C GLY A 484 18.24 11.42 -11.52
N GLN A 485 17.40 10.93 -12.42
CA GLN A 485 17.03 9.52 -12.44
C GLN A 485 16.93 8.97 -13.85
N ARG A 486 17.20 7.65 -13.95
CA ARG A 486 16.90 6.84 -15.13
C ARG A 486 16.33 5.51 -14.67
N VAL A 487 15.17 5.16 -15.20
CA VAL A 487 14.54 3.86 -15.03
C VAL A 487 14.32 3.27 -16.42
N SER A 488 14.81 2.05 -16.64
CA SER A 488 14.65 1.30 -17.88
C SER A 488 13.93 0.00 -17.55
N SER A 489 12.78 -0.24 -18.16
CA SER A 489 11.99 -1.46 -17.99
C SER A 489 11.85 -2.19 -19.32
N GLU A 490 12.25 -3.46 -19.33
CA GLU A 490 12.08 -4.38 -20.45
C GLU A 490 10.97 -5.38 -20.13
N ALA A 491 10.08 -5.67 -21.09
CA ALA A 491 9.08 -6.72 -20.99
C ALA A 491 9.20 -7.66 -22.19
N ALA A 492 9.04 -8.96 -21.95
CA ALA A 492 9.03 -9.97 -23.00
C ALA A 492 7.96 -11.03 -22.71
N LYS A 493 7.06 -11.28 -23.65
CA LYS A 493 6.15 -12.41 -23.56
C LYS A 493 6.93 -13.73 -23.69
N ARG A 494 6.61 -14.71 -22.86
CA ARG A 494 7.26 -16.02 -22.82
C ARG A 494 6.32 -17.17 -23.16
N ILE A 495 5.04 -17.02 -22.84
CA ILE A 495 3.99 -17.96 -23.17
C ILE A 495 2.81 -17.18 -23.74
N GLU A 496 2.20 -17.71 -24.77
CA GLU A 496 0.96 -17.29 -25.38
C GLU A 496 0.13 -18.54 -25.63
N ASP A 497 -1.11 -18.62 -25.18
CA ASP A 497 -2.04 -19.73 -25.41
C ASP A 497 -1.42 -21.13 -25.18
N ASN A 498 -0.76 -21.35 -24.04
CA ASN A 498 0.01 -22.56 -23.73
C ASN A 498 1.26 -22.80 -24.59
N VAL A 499 1.62 -21.93 -25.51
CA VAL A 499 2.78 -22.09 -26.38
C VAL A 499 3.95 -21.25 -25.83
N ILE A 500 5.10 -21.88 -25.65
CA ILE A 500 6.34 -21.14 -25.35
C ILE A 500 6.75 -20.38 -26.61
N VAL A 501 6.88 -19.08 -26.51
CA VAL A 501 7.28 -18.19 -27.60
C VAL A 501 8.69 -17.64 -27.39
N ALA A 502 9.43 -17.49 -28.48
CA ALA A 502 10.78 -16.99 -28.51
C ALA A 502 10.93 -15.90 -29.58
N PRO A 503 12.01 -15.08 -29.54
CA PRO A 503 12.22 -14.05 -30.56
C PRO A 503 12.10 -14.59 -31.98
N GLY A 504 11.16 -14.07 -32.76
CA GLY A 504 10.85 -14.48 -34.14
C GLY A 504 9.70 -15.46 -34.30
N ASP A 505 9.14 -15.97 -33.21
CA ASP A 505 7.92 -16.78 -33.23
C ASP A 505 6.68 -15.87 -33.35
N GLU A 506 5.58 -16.41 -33.85
CA GLU A 506 4.26 -15.76 -33.81
C GLU A 506 3.82 -15.65 -32.33
N GLY A 507 3.28 -14.50 -31.94
CA GLY A 507 2.88 -14.20 -30.55
C GLY A 507 4.00 -13.70 -29.64
N TYR A 508 5.29 -13.78 -30.05
CA TYR A 508 6.36 -13.17 -29.26
C TYR A 508 6.31 -11.64 -29.36
N THR A 509 6.29 -10.99 -28.22
CA THR A 509 6.36 -9.54 -28.12
C THR A 509 7.45 -9.11 -27.15
N PHE A 510 8.08 -7.96 -27.43
CA PHE A 510 9.14 -7.37 -26.62
C PHE A 510 9.06 -5.85 -26.68
N GLY A 511 9.33 -5.21 -25.56
CA GLY A 511 9.47 -3.76 -25.50
C GLY A 511 10.42 -3.33 -24.39
N GLU A 512 11.07 -2.18 -24.59
CA GLU A 512 11.86 -1.47 -23.59
C GLU A 512 11.37 -0.03 -23.51
N ILE A 513 10.99 0.42 -22.29
CA ILE A 513 10.58 1.80 -22.05
C ILE A 513 11.51 2.45 -21.04
N LYS A 514 11.74 3.77 -21.21
CA LYS A 514 12.65 4.53 -20.36
C LYS A 514 11.98 5.80 -19.84
N SER A 515 12.17 6.04 -18.54
CA SER A 515 11.91 7.33 -17.90
C SER A 515 13.24 7.89 -17.45
N GLU A 516 13.65 9.04 -18.04
CA GLU A 516 14.96 9.61 -17.78
C GLU A 516 14.90 11.14 -17.72
N ASP A 517 15.39 11.71 -16.62
CA ASP A 517 15.73 13.12 -16.52
C ASP A 517 16.87 13.29 -15.50
N TRP A 518 17.94 13.96 -15.92
CA TRP A 518 19.15 14.13 -15.11
C TRP A 518 19.18 15.44 -14.33
N PHE A 519 18.12 16.28 -14.44
CA PHE A 519 18.07 17.55 -13.74
C PHE A 519 16.64 17.91 -13.33
N LEU A 520 16.22 17.45 -12.17
CA LEU A 520 14.95 17.75 -11.51
C LEU A 520 15.25 18.66 -10.30
N PRO A 521 15.14 20.00 -10.46
CA PRO A 521 15.55 20.96 -9.44
C PRO A 521 14.58 21.03 -8.29
N GLN A 522 15.11 21.40 -7.12
CA GLN A 522 14.33 21.69 -5.92
C GLN A 522 14.95 22.87 -5.16
N LEU A 523 14.08 23.76 -4.71
CA LEU A 523 14.42 24.93 -3.90
C LEU A 523 13.51 24.97 -2.69
N GLY A 524 14.03 25.49 -1.58
CA GLY A 524 13.20 25.69 -0.38
C GLY A 524 13.80 26.73 0.55
N PHE A 525 12.97 27.28 1.40
CA PHE A 525 13.39 28.16 2.49
C PHE A 525 12.54 27.97 3.74
N SER A 526 13.16 28.19 4.89
CA SER A 526 12.48 28.40 6.16
C SER A 526 13.04 29.67 6.80
N TYR A 527 12.16 30.59 7.21
CA TYR A 527 12.54 31.83 7.85
C TYR A 527 11.80 32.03 9.17
N ARG A 528 12.54 32.03 10.26
CA ARG A 528 12.07 32.32 11.61
C ARG A 528 11.88 33.82 11.78
N ILE A 529 10.63 34.28 11.83
CA ILE A 529 10.26 35.69 12.02
C ILE A 529 10.59 36.13 13.46
N ASP A 530 10.25 35.26 14.41
CA ASP A 530 10.51 35.41 15.85
C ASP A 530 10.64 34.02 16.51
N SER A 531 10.59 33.95 17.85
CA SER A 531 10.65 32.66 18.58
C SER A 531 9.51 31.70 18.26
N ASP A 532 8.34 32.23 17.90
CA ASP A 532 7.09 31.49 17.80
C ASP A 532 6.62 31.31 16.35
N ASN A 533 7.05 32.21 15.46
CA ASN A 533 6.59 32.29 14.09
C ASN A 533 7.65 31.94 13.07
N GLU A 534 7.31 31.06 12.14
CA GLU A 534 8.15 30.65 11.01
C GLU A 534 7.32 30.64 9.73
N ILE A 535 7.90 31.15 8.64
CA ILE A 535 7.37 30.95 7.28
C ILE A 535 8.30 30.02 6.51
N PHE A 536 7.74 29.17 5.68
CA PHE A 536 8.49 28.28 4.84
C PHE A 536 7.91 28.23 3.43
N GLY A 537 8.70 27.80 2.48
CA GLY A 537 8.20 27.58 1.13
C GLY A 537 9.13 26.70 0.33
N SER A 538 8.57 25.98 -0.62
CA SER A 538 9.31 25.09 -1.51
C SER A 538 8.79 25.15 -2.94
N ALA A 539 9.67 24.82 -3.88
CA ALA A 539 9.35 24.60 -5.28
C ALA A 539 10.23 23.46 -5.82
N GLY A 540 9.66 22.55 -6.61
CA GLY A 540 10.42 21.45 -7.16
C GLY A 540 9.74 20.75 -8.30
N GLU A 541 10.55 20.02 -9.07
CA GLU A 541 10.11 19.13 -10.15
C GLU A 541 10.33 17.66 -9.75
N SER A 542 9.40 16.80 -10.16
CA SER A 542 9.51 15.36 -10.01
C SER A 542 9.05 14.66 -11.28
N LEU A 543 9.62 13.47 -11.52
CA LEU A 543 9.34 12.60 -12.65
C LEU A 543 8.99 11.21 -12.12
N ALA A 544 7.91 10.59 -12.58
CA ALA A 544 7.63 9.20 -12.31
C ALA A 544 8.27 8.28 -13.35
N ALA A 545 8.68 7.10 -12.91
CA ALA A 545 8.97 6.00 -13.81
C ALA A 545 7.65 5.35 -14.25
N PHE A 546 7.68 4.68 -15.39
CA PHE A 546 6.60 3.78 -15.78
C PHE A 546 6.59 2.58 -14.83
N ALA A 547 5.39 2.15 -14.44
CA ALA A 547 5.26 0.95 -13.64
C ALA A 547 5.83 -0.27 -14.38
N SER A 548 6.46 -1.18 -13.65
CA SER A 548 7.17 -2.33 -14.26
C SER A 548 6.24 -3.33 -14.94
N GLN A 549 4.95 -3.31 -14.64
CA GLN A 549 3.98 -4.29 -15.09
C GLN A 549 2.98 -3.73 -16.10
N SER A 550 2.24 -2.71 -15.74
CA SER A 550 1.07 -2.28 -16.50
C SER A 550 1.16 -0.84 -17.02
N GLY A 551 2.01 -0.03 -16.45
CA GLY A 551 2.13 1.40 -16.80
C GLY A 551 3.22 1.70 -17.82
N GLY A 552 3.85 0.71 -18.40
CA GLY A 552 4.98 0.91 -19.30
C GLY A 552 4.91 0.05 -20.55
N VAL A 553 5.57 -1.10 -20.52
CA VAL A 553 5.54 -2.02 -21.67
C VAL A 553 4.46 -3.06 -21.43
N ASN A 554 3.26 -2.82 -21.95
CA ASN A 554 2.26 -3.87 -22.00
C ASN A 554 2.55 -4.81 -23.19
N ALA A 555 3.17 -5.95 -22.88
CA ALA A 555 3.54 -6.93 -23.91
C ALA A 555 2.35 -7.82 -24.36
N ASN A 556 1.10 -7.55 -23.96
CA ASN A 556 -0.10 -8.24 -24.40
C ASN A 556 -0.52 -7.88 -25.84
N GLY A 557 -0.19 -6.67 -26.29
CA GLY A 557 -0.53 -6.21 -27.61
C GLY A 557 0.33 -6.82 -28.71
N SER A 558 0.00 -6.51 -29.97
CA SER A 558 0.88 -6.80 -31.09
C SER A 558 2.21 -6.04 -30.95
N GLN A 559 3.28 -6.54 -31.54
CA GLN A 559 4.57 -5.84 -31.54
C GLN A 559 4.46 -4.41 -32.08
N ALA A 560 3.62 -4.19 -33.10
CA ALA A 560 3.41 -2.84 -33.65
C ALA A 560 2.71 -1.90 -32.66
N ALA A 561 1.76 -2.37 -31.87
CA ALA A 561 1.10 -1.58 -30.84
C ALA A 561 2.07 -1.21 -29.69
N ILE A 562 2.93 -2.14 -29.31
CA ILE A 562 3.98 -1.91 -28.31
C ILE A 562 4.98 -0.86 -28.82
N ASP A 563 5.45 -0.99 -30.04
CA ASP A 563 6.40 -0.07 -30.67
C ASP A 563 5.82 1.35 -30.75
N ASP A 564 4.53 1.48 -31.08
CA ASP A 564 3.81 2.76 -31.14
C ASP A 564 3.66 3.37 -29.74
N ALA A 565 3.23 2.58 -28.75
CA ALA A 565 3.11 3.03 -27.37
C ALA A 565 4.46 3.54 -26.83
N ILE A 566 5.54 2.79 -27.01
CA ILE A 566 6.89 3.19 -26.60
C ILE A 566 7.34 4.49 -27.26
N ALA A 567 6.94 4.71 -28.51
CA ALA A 567 7.32 5.91 -29.27
C ALA A 567 6.53 7.17 -28.84
N THR A 568 5.37 7.02 -28.24
CA THR A 568 4.41 8.12 -27.96
C THR A 568 4.22 8.43 -26.50
N ILE A 569 4.47 7.48 -25.60
CA ILE A 569 4.28 7.67 -24.15
C ILE A 569 5.42 8.50 -23.54
N GLU A 570 5.05 9.52 -22.77
CA GLU A 570 5.96 10.32 -21.97
C GLU A 570 5.75 10.06 -20.46
N PRO A 571 6.81 10.08 -19.64
CA PRO A 571 6.68 9.89 -18.20
C PRO A 571 5.92 11.04 -17.54
N GLU A 572 5.12 10.72 -16.53
CA GLU A 572 4.39 11.70 -15.72
C GLU A 572 5.35 12.64 -15.00
N ARG A 573 5.02 13.94 -15.00
CA ARG A 573 5.84 14.99 -14.38
C ARG A 573 5.00 15.90 -13.50
N SER A 574 5.50 16.25 -12.31
CA SER A 574 4.88 17.27 -11.45
C SER A 574 5.81 18.44 -11.20
N ARG A 575 5.22 19.65 -11.12
CA ARG A 575 5.84 20.89 -10.63
C ARG A 575 5.01 21.37 -9.46
N THR A 576 5.62 21.41 -8.29
CA THR A 576 4.94 21.78 -7.05
C THR A 576 5.49 23.08 -6.49
N PHE A 577 4.61 23.96 -6.03
CA PHE A 577 4.91 25.18 -5.31
C PHE A 577 4.12 25.18 -4.01
N GLU A 578 4.80 25.50 -2.90
CA GLU A 578 4.21 25.54 -1.58
C GLU A 578 4.68 26.76 -0.81
N LEU A 579 3.78 27.35 -0.02
CA LEU A 579 4.08 28.41 0.95
C LEU A 579 3.28 28.16 2.21
N GLY A 580 3.95 28.18 3.35
CA GLY A 580 3.31 27.91 4.63
C GLY A 580 3.82 28.77 5.78
N TRP A 581 3.11 28.63 6.88
CA TRP A 581 3.38 29.28 8.16
C TRP A 581 3.25 28.28 9.28
N ARG A 582 4.19 28.30 10.23
CA ARG A 582 4.16 27.54 11.48
C ARG A 582 4.19 28.49 12.66
N TRP A 583 3.38 28.17 13.64
CA TRP A 583 3.36 28.89 14.90
C TRP A 583 3.46 27.91 16.06
N GLN A 584 4.26 28.24 17.05
CA GLN A 584 4.43 27.43 18.25
C GLN A 584 4.35 28.33 19.50
N GLY A 585 3.33 28.13 20.30
CA GLY A 585 3.18 28.72 21.64
C GLY A 585 3.49 27.70 22.73
N MET A 586 3.13 28.02 23.97
CA MET A 586 3.38 27.13 25.11
C MET A 586 2.54 25.85 25.08
N ASN A 587 1.29 25.94 24.67
CA ASN A 587 0.32 24.84 24.72
C ASN A 587 -0.45 24.72 23.40
N LEU A 588 0.03 25.33 22.34
CA LEU A 588 -0.67 25.37 21.07
C LEU A 588 0.35 25.43 19.94
N GLU A 589 0.19 24.59 18.95
CA GLU A 589 0.98 24.62 17.73
C GLU A 589 0.04 24.67 16.51
N ALA A 590 0.42 25.42 15.50
CA ALA A 590 -0.35 25.56 14.28
C ALA A 590 0.53 25.50 13.05
N LEU A 591 -0.01 24.90 11.99
CA LEU A 591 0.55 24.93 10.66
C LEU A 591 -0.56 25.34 9.68
N ALA A 592 -0.23 26.21 8.73
CA ALA A 592 -1.08 26.49 7.58
C ALA A 592 -0.22 26.53 6.32
N ALA A 593 -0.67 25.88 5.26
CA ALA A 593 0.03 25.85 3.98
C ALA A 593 -0.95 26.04 2.81
N ALA A 594 -0.48 26.67 1.75
CA ALA A 594 -1.14 26.75 0.46
C ALA A 594 -0.21 26.20 -0.60
N TYR A 595 -0.76 25.44 -1.54
CA TYR A 595 0.03 24.77 -2.58
C TYR A 595 -0.64 24.90 -3.96
N TYR A 596 0.21 24.80 -4.97
CA TYR A 596 -0.17 24.76 -6.37
C TYR A 596 0.70 23.74 -7.10
N VAL A 597 0.05 22.83 -7.83
CA VAL A 597 0.71 21.75 -8.58
C VAL A 597 0.25 21.78 -10.03
N GLU A 598 1.21 21.71 -10.94
CA GLU A 598 1.01 21.35 -12.35
C GLU A 598 1.48 19.91 -12.53
N PHE A 599 0.61 19.05 -13.05
CA PHE A 599 0.89 17.67 -13.30
C PHE A 599 0.64 17.39 -14.78
N ASP A 600 1.72 17.11 -15.50
CA ASP A 600 1.73 16.92 -16.95
C ASP A 600 1.92 15.45 -17.33
N ASN A 601 1.50 15.09 -18.54
CA ASN A 601 1.67 13.78 -19.15
C ASN A 601 0.99 12.66 -18.36
N ARG A 602 -0.17 12.93 -17.75
CA ARG A 602 -0.89 11.91 -16.99
C ARG A 602 -1.13 10.67 -17.84
N LEU A 603 -0.78 9.52 -17.28
CA LEU A 603 -1.05 8.22 -17.91
C LEU A 603 -2.41 7.68 -17.49
N ALA A 604 -3.16 7.15 -18.45
CA ALA A 604 -4.35 6.35 -18.21
C ALA A 604 -4.31 5.07 -19.05
N ALA A 605 -4.90 4.01 -18.51
CA ALA A 605 -5.06 2.75 -19.20
C ALA A 605 -6.45 2.72 -19.82
N PHE A 606 -6.51 2.31 -21.09
CA PHE A 606 -7.74 2.09 -21.85
C PHE A 606 -7.81 0.63 -22.26
N PHE A 607 -8.96 0.02 -22.13
CA PHE A 607 -9.15 -1.37 -22.52
C PHE A 607 -9.74 -1.42 -23.92
N ALA A 608 -9.13 -2.21 -24.79
CA ALA A 608 -9.48 -2.28 -26.23
C ALA A 608 -10.81 -2.98 -26.52
N SER A 609 -11.48 -3.58 -25.54
CA SER A 609 -12.76 -4.27 -25.73
C SER A 609 -13.76 -3.95 -24.62
N ASP A 610 -15.05 -3.99 -24.97
CA ASP A 610 -16.19 -3.86 -24.04
C ASP A 610 -16.32 -5.06 -23.06
N SER A 611 -15.41 -6.04 -23.12
CA SER A 611 -15.38 -7.18 -22.20
C SER A 611 -14.34 -6.97 -21.11
N PRO A 612 -14.74 -6.66 -19.88
CA PRO A 612 -13.82 -6.36 -18.78
C PRO A 612 -13.07 -7.58 -18.23
N ILE A 613 -13.22 -8.76 -18.83
CA ILE A 613 -12.90 -10.02 -18.14
C ILE A 613 -11.95 -10.92 -18.90
N LEU A 614 -11.92 -10.84 -20.19
CA LEU A 614 -10.79 -11.36 -20.95
C LEU A 614 -9.73 -10.27 -20.88
N VAL A 615 -8.52 -10.60 -20.44
CA VAL A 615 -7.39 -9.67 -20.35
C VAL A 615 -7.29 -8.92 -21.67
N SER A 616 -8.04 -7.83 -21.75
CA SER A 616 -8.04 -7.00 -22.91
C SER A 616 -6.76 -6.18 -22.89
N GLU A 617 -6.18 -6.00 -24.04
CA GLU A 617 -5.01 -5.17 -24.25
C GLU A 617 -5.23 -3.79 -23.61
N ALA A 618 -4.60 -3.54 -22.46
CA ALA A 618 -4.59 -2.21 -21.88
C ALA A 618 -3.66 -1.35 -22.76
N ILE A 619 -4.21 -0.32 -23.37
CA ILE A 619 -3.44 0.67 -24.12
C ILE A 619 -3.18 1.85 -23.19
N TYR A 620 -1.92 2.13 -22.90
CA TYR A 620 -1.53 3.28 -22.10
C TYR A 620 -1.31 4.50 -22.98
N ARG A 621 -1.91 5.62 -22.60
CA ARG A 621 -1.76 6.91 -23.30
C ARG A 621 -1.60 8.05 -22.31
N ASN A 622 -0.87 9.09 -22.71
CA ASN A 622 -0.88 10.35 -21.99
C ASN A 622 -2.21 11.07 -22.27
N VAL A 623 -2.95 11.38 -21.23
CA VAL A 623 -4.33 11.92 -21.30
C VAL A 623 -4.43 13.37 -20.85
N GLY A 624 -3.35 14.12 -21.05
CA GLY A 624 -3.31 15.55 -20.75
C GLY A 624 -2.75 15.87 -19.37
N SER A 625 -3.19 16.98 -18.81
CA SER A 625 -2.64 17.57 -17.59
C SER A 625 -3.70 17.69 -16.49
N VAL A 626 -3.20 17.82 -15.25
CA VAL A 626 -4.03 18.10 -14.06
C VAL A 626 -3.49 19.34 -13.37
N ARG A 627 -4.38 20.18 -12.89
CA ARG A 627 -4.03 21.32 -12.03
C ARG A 627 -4.63 21.12 -10.67
N THR A 628 -3.75 21.15 -9.65
CA THR A 628 -4.17 21.04 -8.26
C THR A 628 -3.82 22.31 -7.51
N ARG A 629 -4.75 22.80 -6.69
CA ARG A 629 -4.55 23.91 -5.75
C ARG A 629 -5.28 23.62 -4.45
N GLY A 630 -4.65 23.97 -3.35
CA GLY A 630 -5.29 23.68 -2.07
C GLY A 630 -4.70 24.48 -0.92
N VAL A 631 -5.38 24.33 0.20
CA VAL A 631 -4.97 24.88 1.48
C VAL A 631 -5.14 23.81 2.56
N GLU A 632 -4.21 23.76 3.48
CA GLU A 632 -4.19 22.85 4.61
C GLU A 632 -3.93 23.62 5.90
N ALA A 633 -4.49 23.14 6.98
CA ALA A 633 -4.22 23.66 8.32
C ALA A 633 -4.25 22.53 9.34
N THR A 634 -3.32 22.58 10.29
CA THR A 634 -3.28 21.70 11.46
C THR A 634 -3.17 22.54 12.70
N LEU A 635 -3.93 22.19 13.73
CA LEU A 635 -3.88 22.79 15.04
C LEU A 635 -3.71 21.66 16.06
N TYR A 636 -2.64 21.73 16.83
CA TYR A 636 -2.40 20.87 17.98
C TYR A 636 -2.50 21.72 19.27
N ALA A 637 -3.15 21.21 20.30
CA ALA A 637 -3.34 21.90 21.56
C ALA A 637 -3.22 20.99 22.78
N ASP A 638 -2.38 21.37 23.74
CA ASP A 638 -2.38 20.83 25.10
C ASP A 638 -3.46 21.57 25.92
N LEU A 639 -4.64 20.96 26.00
CA LEU A 639 -5.77 21.53 26.72
C LEU A 639 -5.55 21.47 28.23
N SER A 640 -4.79 20.49 28.71
CA SER A 640 -4.30 20.31 30.04
C SER A 640 -3.09 19.35 30.05
N ASP A 641 -2.47 19.10 31.19
CA ASP A 641 -1.38 18.13 31.34
C ASP A 641 -1.74 16.68 30.96
N THR A 642 -3.02 16.41 30.76
CA THR A 642 -3.54 15.04 30.46
C THR A 642 -4.50 15.00 29.27
N LEU A 643 -4.77 16.11 28.62
CA LEU A 643 -5.75 16.19 27.53
C LEU A 643 -5.17 16.99 26.38
N THR A 644 -5.06 16.35 25.23
CA THR A 644 -4.59 16.96 23.99
C THR A 644 -5.66 16.93 22.91
N ALA A 645 -5.57 17.83 21.95
CA ALA A 645 -6.46 17.89 20.80
C ALA A 645 -5.66 18.16 19.52
N LEU A 646 -6.01 17.47 18.46
CA LEU A 646 -5.50 17.67 17.11
C LEU A 646 -6.69 17.95 16.18
N VAL A 647 -6.55 18.96 15.31
CA VAL A 647 -7.54 19.23 14.24
C VAL A 647 -6.77 19.48 12.95
N SER A 648 -7.11 18.76 11.89
CA SER A 648 -6.57 18.95 10.54
C SER A 648 -7.69 19.26 9.56
N LEU A 649 -7.47 20.25 8.71
CA LEU A 649 -8.39 20.67 7.66
C LEU A 649 -7.65 20.68 6.33
N SER A 650 -8.28 20.18 5.28
CA SER A 650 -7.75 20.27 3.92
C SER A 650 -8.87 20.61 2.93
N TYR A 651 -8.57 21.53 2.06
CA TYR A 651 -9.37 21.78 0.87
C TYR A 651 -8.47 21.67 -0.35
N ASN A 652 -8.77 20.70 -1.22
CA ASN A 652 -7.98 20.34 -2.39
C ASN A 652 -8.84 20.37 -3.64
N GLN A 653 -8.55 21.27 -4.57
CA GLN A 653 -9.19 21.32 -5.87
C GLN A 653 -8.23 20.80 -6.93
N SER A 654 -8.48 19.58 -7.40
CA SER A 654 -7.73 18.93 -8.48
C SER A 654 -8.64 18.76 -9.68
N GLU A 655 -8.26 19.32 -10.85
CA GLU A 655 -9.07 19.35 -12.05
C GLU A 655 -8.28 18.89 -13.27
N TYR A 656 -8.88 18.06 -14.10
CA TYR A 656 -8.37 17.75 -15.45
C TYR A 656 -8.44 19.00 -16.32
N GLN A 657 -7.39 19.25 -17.08
CA GLN A 657 -7.30 20.43 -17.93
C GLN A 657 -7.60 20.15 -19.40
N ASP A 658 -7.63 18.87 -19.77
CA ASP A 658 -7.78 18.41 -21.15
C ASP A 658 -8.85 17.33 -21.22
N ASP A 659 -9.52 17.20 -22.39
CA ASP A 659 -10.34 16.05 -22.73
C ASP A 659 -9.47 14.93 -23.25
N VAL A 660 -9.91 13.68 -23.07
CA VAL A 660 -9.25 12.51 -23.66
C VAL A 660 -9.74 12.37 -25.10
N LEU A 661 -8.80 12.32 -26.03
CA LEU A 661 -9.06 12.21 -27.46
C LEU A 661 -8.56 10.84 -27.99
N ARG A 662 -9.27 10.28 -28.96
CA ARG A 662 -8.79 9.14 -29.75
C ARG A 662 -7.66 9.58 -30.68
N ASP A 663 -6.94 8.62 -31.27
CA ASP A 663 -5.82 8.88 -32.17
C ASP A 663 -6.24 9.68 -33.44
N ASP A 664 -7.51 9.59 -33.83
CA ASP A 664 -8.08 10.39 -34.91
C ASP A 664 -8.49 11.82 -34.51
N GLY A 665 -8.27 12.19 -33.24
CA GLY A 665 -8.61 13.49 -32.66
C GLY A 665 -10.09 13.67 -32.29
N THR A 666 -10.90 12.62 -32.36
CA THR A 666 -12.29 12.66 -31.86
C THR A 666 -12.34 12.55 -30.35
N LEU A 667 -13.36 13.14 -29.73
CA LEU A 667 -13.59 13.04 -28.29
C LEU A 667 -13.83 11.58 -27.88
N GLU A 668 -13.10 11.14 -26.87
CA GLU A 668 -13.29 9.84 -26.21
C GLU A 668 -13.97 10.01 -24.85
N ILE A 669 -13.34 10.80 -23.95
CA ILE A 669 -13.88 11.07 -22.61
C ILE A 669 -13.86 12.59 -22.35
N ALA A 670 -14.98 13.14 -21.90
CA ALA A 670 -15.12 14.56 -21.57
C ALA A 670 -14.60 14.83 -20.15
N THR A 671 -13.31 15.00 -20.01
CA THR A 671 -12.65 15.21 -18.70
C THR A 671 -12.33 16.65 -18.37
N ASN A 672 -12.24 17.55 -19.36
CA ASN A 672 -11.84 18.94 -19.14
C ASN A 672 -12.72 19.65 -18.12
N GLY A 673 -12.12 20.19 -17.04
CA GLY A 673 -12.81 20.86 -15.95
C GLY A 673 -13.52 19.92 -14.96
N LYS A 674 -13.34 18.60 -15.09
CA LYS A 674 -13.85 17.61 -14.13
C LYS A 674 -12.88 17.46 -12.96
N THR A 675 -13.42 17.14 -11.78
CA THR A 675 -12.64 16.81 -10.59
C THR A 675 -11.85 15.51 -10.81
N VAL A 676 -10.61 15.45 -10.37
CA VAL A 676 -9.79 14.24 -10.41
C VAL A 676 -10.46 13.13 -9.60
N ALA A 677 -10.69 12.00 -10.24
CA ALA A 677 -11.33 10.85 -9.63
C ALA A 677 -10.45 10.25 -8.51
N GLY A 678 -11.09 9.69 -7.47
CA GLY A 678 -10.42 9.07 -6.32
C GLY A 678 -9.92 10.07 -5.27
N ALA A 679 -10.24 11.36 -5.38
CA ALA A 679 -9.75 12.39 -4.46
C ALA A 679 -10.89 13.30 -3.97
N PRO A 680 -11.29 13.25 -2.67
CA PRO A 680 -12.24 14.19 -2.11
C PRO A 680 -11.63 15.60 -2.02
N GLU A 681 -12.43 16.63 -2.29
CA GLU A 681 -11.98 18.01 -2.16
C GLU A 681 -11.82 18.45 -0.71
N GLN A 682 -12.59 17.88 0.21
CA GLN A 682 -12.68 18.33 1.60
C GLN A 682 -12.35 17.20 2.56
N LEU A 683 -11.41 17.46 3.45
CA LEU A 683 -11.08 16.56 4.55
C LEU A 683 -11.08 17.34 5.86
N LEU A 684 -11.71 16.78 6.90
CA LEU A 684 -11.64 17.25 8.26
C LEU A 684 -11.28 16.07 9.17
N LYS A 685 -10.23 16.21 9.95
CA LYS A 685 -9.80 15.24 10.95
C LYS A 685 -9.75 15.93 12.30
N ALA A 686 -10.19 15.25 13.34
CA ALA A 686 -10.12 15.76 14.71
C ALA A 686 -9.87 14.61 15.67
N GLU A 687 -8.96 14.80 16.57
CA GLU A 687 -8.65 13.84 17.64
C GLU A 687 -8.65 14.55 19.00
N LEU A 688 -9.23 13.87 19.99
CA LEU A 688 -9.15 14.26 21.38
C LEU A 688 -8.55 13.09 22.16
N ALA A 689 -7.35 13.25 22.71
CA ALA A 689 -6.65 12.22 23.43
C ALA A 689 -6.48 12.59 24.91
N TYR A 690 -6.67 11.62 25.79
CA TYR A 690 -6.50 11.71 27.22
C TYR A 690 -5.47 10.69 27.71
N ASP A 691 -4.52 11.12 28.51
CA ASP A 691 -3.54 10.22 29.17
C ASP A 691 -3.13 10.81 30.53
N ASP A 692 -3.38 10.08 31.62
CA ASP A 692 -2.93 10.44 32.98
C ASP A 692 -1.78 9.54 33.50
N GLY A 693 -1.21 8.74 32.56
CA GLY A 693 -0.20 7.74 32.84
C GLY A 693 -0.78 6.35 33.16
N ASN A 694 -1.99 6.25 33.69
CA ASN A 694 -2.68 4.99 33.93
C ASN A 694 -3.88 4.81 32.98
N LEU A 695 -4.86 5.70 33.04
CA LEU A 695 -5.98 5.72 32.13
C LEU A 695 -5.59 6.51 30.87
N PHE A 696 -5.79 5.92 29.71
CA PHE A 696 -5.60 6.61 28.44
C PHE A 696 -6.76 6.31 27.49
N GLY A 697 -6.91 7.14 26.47
CA GLY A 697 -7.88 6.91 25.40
C GLY A 697 -7.97 8.07 24.43
N GLY A 698 -8.57 7.81 23.29
CA GLY A 698 -8.75 8.77 22.21
C GLY A 698 -10.10 8.64 21.53
N LEU A 699 -10.58 9.75 21.03
CA LEU A 699 -11.74 9.82 20.16
C LEU A 699 -11.30 10.52 18.88
N SER A 700 -11.32 9.77 17.76
CA SER A 700 -10.88 10.25 16.46
C SER A 700 -12.08 10.37 15.52
N TYR A 701 -12.23 11.53 14.93
CA TYR A 701 -13.27 11.84 13.95
C TYR A 701 -12.63 12.12 12.61
N SER A 702 -13.13 11.50 11.55
CA SER A 702 -12.76 11.78 10.18
C SER A 702 -13.98 12.05 9.31
N TYR A 703 -13.87 13.10 8.48
CA TYR A 703 -14.83 13.45 7.44
C TYR A 703 -14.10 13.53 6.11
N SER A 704 -14.61 12.83 5.12
CA SER A 704 -14.26 13.01 3.72
C SER A 704 -15.47 13.48 2.92
N GLY A 705 -15.28 14.51 2.10
CA GLY A 705 -16.29 15.01 1.18
C GLY A 705 -16.62 14.01 0.08
N GLU A 706 -17.60 14.35 -0.73
CA GLU A 706 -17.96 13.62 -1.95
C GLU A 706 -16.73 13.47 -2.86
N TRP A 707 -16.61 12.31 -3.54
CA TRP A 707 -15.59 12.03 -4.54
C TRP A 707 -16.14 11.16 -5.67
N PHE A 708 -15.38 11.01 -6.76
CA PHE A 708 -15.81 10.27 -7.94
C PHE A 708 -14.85 9.09 -8.20
N TYR A 709 -15.38 7.97 -8.67
CA TYR A 709 -14.62 6.84 -9.20
C TYR A 709 -14.64 6.79 -10.74
N THR A 710 -15.32 7.77 -11.36
CA THR A 710 -15.43 7.91 -12.81
C THR A 710 -14.71 9.18 -13.29
N TYR A 711 -14.07 9.10 -14.46
CA TYR A 711 -13.40 10.27 -15.05
C TYR A 711 -14.37 11.36 -15.48
N GLU A 712 -15.59 11.01 -15.92
CA GLU A 712 -16.64 11.98 -16.30
C GLU A 712 -17.39 12.57 -15.11
N ASN A 713 -17.11 12.15 -13.87
CA ASN A 713 -17.79 12.57 -12.65
C ASN A 713 -19.33 12.36 -12.71
N ASP A 714 -19.79 11.32 -13.34
CA ASP A 714 -21.21 11.05 -13.55
C ASP A 714 -21.85 10.21 -12.43
N ASN A 715 -21.05 9.61 -11.56
CA ASN A 715 -21.52 8.80 -10.44
C ASN A 715 -20.68 9.06 -9.17
N PRO A 716 -21.13 9.97 -8.27
CA PRO A 716 -20.38 10.33 -7.07
C PRO A 716 -20.50 9.27 -5.97
N VAL A 717 -19.48 9.19 -5.14
CA VAL A 717 -19.51 8.53 -3.83
C VAL A 717 -19.81 9.57 -2.76
N ASP A 718 -20.81 9.29 -1.94
CA ASP A 718 -21.30 10.20 -0.91
C ASP A 718 -20.21 10.51 0.14
N ALA A 719 -20.28 11.71 0.69
CA ALA A 719 -19.45 12.10 1.83
C ALA A 719 -19.70 11.21 3.05
N VAL A 720 -18.64 10.90 3.80
CA VAL A 720 -18.72 10.05 4.97
C VAL A 720 -18.11 10.71 6.21
N SER A 721 -18.69 10.41 7.37
CA SER A 721 -18.17 10.77 8.69
C SER A 721 -17.93 9.52 9.52
N LEU A 722 -16.71 9.26 9.92
CA LEU A 722 -16.35 8.12 10.76
C LEU A 722 -15.90 8.61 12.14
N LEU A 723 -16.19 7.82 13.15
CA LEU A 723 -15.79 8.07 14.53
C LEU A 723 -15.19 6.80 15.10
N ASP A 724 -13.93 6.89 15.55
CA ASP A 724 -13.20 5.79 16.17
C ASP A 724 -12.92 6.11 17.65
N LEU A 725 -12.91 5.08 18.49
CA LEU A 725 -12.65 5.20 19.93
C LEU A 725 -11.57 4.20 20.34
N ASN A 726 -10.58 4.67 21.09
CA ASN A 726 -9.76 3.80 21.90
C ASN A 726 -9.88 4.17 23.38
N ILE A 727 -9.72 3.20 24.28
CA ILE A 727 -9.64 3.40 25.73
C ILE A 727 -8.83 2.26 26.33
N GLY A 728 -7.94 2.60 27.25
CA GLY A 728 -7.10 1.61 27.91
C GLY A 728 -6.67 1.99 29.31
N TYR A 729 -6.08 1.01 29.98
CA TYR A 729 -5.55 1.19 31.34
C TYR A 729 -4.19 0.51 31.49
N ARG A 730 -3.16 1.26 31.90
CA ARG A 730 -1.82 0.79 32.25
C ARG A 730 -1.72 0.54 33.72
N PHE A 731 -1.28 -0.65 34.08
CA PHE A 731 -1.06 -1.04 35.47
C PHE A 731 0.35 -0.65 35.91
N SER A 732 0.45 0.41 36.73
CA SER A 732 1.72 0.95 37.18
C SER A 732 2.24 0.28 38.47
N GLU A 733 1.44 -0.60 39.12
CA GLU A 733 1.80 -1.18 40.42
C GLU A 733 1.36 -2.64 40.55
N GLY A 734 2.03 -3.38 41.44
CA GLY A 734 1.63 -4.72 41.87
C GLY A 734 2.04 -5.83 40.91
N LEU A 735 1.31 -6.95 40.93
CA LEU A 735 1.58 -8.13 40.04
C LEU A 735 1.33 -7.85 38.56
N ALA A 736 0.55 -6.85 38.26
CA ALA A 736 0.20 -6.44 36.91
C ALA A 736 1.05 -5.26 36.38
N GLU A 737 2.02 -4.76 37.18
CA GLU A 737 2.92 -3.70 36.76
C GLU A 737 3.51 -3.94 35.34
N GLY A 738 3.46 -2.95 34.45
CA GLY A 738 3.85 -3.05 33.04
C GLY A 738 2.84 -3.80 32.15
N ALA A 739 1.68 -4.22 32.69
CA ALA A 739 0.58 -4.70 31.85
C ALA A 739 -0.33 -3.54 31.43
N GLU A 740 -0.95 -3.70 30.28
CA GLU A 740 -1.92 -2.78 29.72
C GLU A 740 -3.11 -3.58 29.16
N ILE A 741 -4.31 -3.05 29.31
CA ILE A 741 -5.50 -3.52 28.62
C ILE A 741 -6.11 -2.36 27.83
N SER A 742 -6.43 -2.57 26.58
CA SER A 742 -7.07 -1.57 25.73
C SER A 742 -8.24 -2.15 24.94
N VAL A 743 -9.15 -1.27 24.56
CA VAL A 743 -10.30 -1.52 23.67
C VAL A 743 -10.26 -0.51 22.56
N ASN A 744 -10.32 -0.99 21.32
CA ASN A 744 -10.42 -0.19 20.10
C ASN A 744 -11.77 -0.45 19.46
N VAL A 745 -12.47 0.59 19.03
CA VAL A 745 -13.74 0.50 18.30
C VAL A 745 -13.63 1.37 17.06
N SER A 746 -13.58 0.75 15.89
CA SER A 746 -13.63 1.43 14.61
C SER A 746 -15.07 1.61 14.15
N ASN A 747 -15.35 2.72 13.44
CA ASN A 747 -16.67 3.08 12.94
C ASN A 747 -17.75 3.01 14.06
N LEU A 748 -17.54 3.73 15.16
CA LEU A 748 -18.39 3.70 16.35
C LEU A 748 -19.86 3.99 16.05
N LEU A 749 -20.14 4.81 15.04
CA LEU A 749 -21.49 5.20 14.62
C LEU A 749 -22.18 4.16 13.71
N ASP A 750 -21.43 3.14 13.24
CA ASP A 750 -21.93 2.08 12.38
C ASP A 750 -22.43 2.58 11.01
N GLU A 751 -21.66 3.53 10.44
CA GLU A 751 -21.96 4.10 9.14
C GLU A 751 -21.70 3.08 8.02
N SER A 752 -22.60 3.05 7.03
CA SER A 752 -22.42 2.27 5.81
C SER A 752 -21.87 3.19 4.71
N TYR A 753 -20.73 2.83 4.10
CA TYR A 753 -20.05 3.70 3.15
C TYR A 753 -19.26 2.92 2.10
N ILE A 754 -18.95 3.55 0.99
CA ILE A 754 -17.99 3.03 0.01
C ILE A 754 -16.61 3.49 0.44
N ALA A 755 -15.72 2.52 0.69
CA ALA A 755 -14.41 2.76 1.25
C ALA A 755 -13.31 2.92 0.19
N ALA A 756 -13.31 2.07 -0.84
CA ALA A 756 -12.22 2.01 -1.80
C ALA A 756 -12.74 1.59 -3.18
N TRP A 757 -11.85 1.53 -4.13
CA TRP A 757 -12.11 1.05 -5.48
C TRP A 757 -10.90 0.25 -5.99
N SER A 758 -11.13 -0.71 -6.89
CA SER A 758 -10.07 -1.48 -7.54
C SER A 758 -9.51 -0.80 -8.80
N GLY A 759 -10.30 0.09 -9.40
CA GLY A 759 -9.92 0.85 -10.60
C GLY A 759 -10.84 2.03 -10.85
N LEU A 760 -10.34 3.02 -11.58
CA LEU A 760 -11.14 4.14 -12.06
C LEU A 760 -11.71 3.78 -13.44
N VAL A 761 -12.95 4.15 -13.69
CA VAL A 761 -13.65 3.88 -14.95
C VAL A 761 -13.96 5.17 -15.70
N GLU A 762 -14.19 5.08 -17.01
CA GLU A 762 -14.49 6.25 -17.84
C GLU A 762 -15.76 6.93 -17.37
N ARG A 763 -16.82 6.17 -17.25
CA ARG A 763 -18.17 6.60 -16.84
C ARG A 763 -18.95 5.41 -16.29
N ASP A 764 -19.95 5.67 -15.47
CA ASP A 764 -20.85 4.65 -14.93
C ASP A 764 -22.26 5.22 -14.68
N PRO A 765 -22.96 5.68 -15.74
CA PRO A 765 -24.26 6.33 -15.58
C PRO A 765 -25.34 5.38 -15.06
N ASP A 766 -25.19 4.09 -15.29
CA ASP A 766 -26.13 3.03 -14.87
C ASP A 766 -25.77 2.41 -13.52
N GLY A 767 -24.56 2.64 -13.00
CA GLY A 767 -24.09 2.10 -11.73
C GLY A 767 -23.79 0.60 -11.78
N ASP A 768 -23.38 0.07 -12.94
CA ASP A 768 -23.13 -1.34 -13.17
C ASP A 768 -21.65 -1.75 -13.17
N GLN A 769 -20.74 -0.79 -13.09
CA GLN A 769 -19.30 -1.08 -13.04
C GLN A 769 -18.91 -1.66 -11.69
N GLN A 770 -18.36 -2.88 -11.72
CA GLN A 770 -17.96 -3.64 -10.52
C GLN A 770 -16.53 -3.29 -10.08
N VAL A 771 -16.37 -2.16 -9.42
CA VAL A 771 -15.05 -1.62 -9.00
C VAL A 771 -15.03 -1.08 -7.57
N LEU A 772 -16.12 -1.18 -6.80
CA LEU A 772 -16.27 -0.52 -5.51
C LEU A 772 -16.17 -1.53 -4.35
N PHE A 773 -15.50 -1.11 -3.28
CA PHE A 773 -15.47 -1.83 -2.01
C PHE A 773 -16.26 -1.07 -0.94
N VAL A 774 -17.11 -1.79 -0.22
CA VAL A 774 -17.82 -1.25 0.94
C VAL A 774 -16.94 -1.27 2.19
N GLY A 775 -17.11 -0.30 3.08
CA GLY A 775 -16.34 -0.16 4.30
C GLY A 775 -16.79 -1.09 5.41
N SER A 776 -15.90 -1.39 6.35
CA SER A 776 -16.26 -2.26 7.47
C SER A 776 -17.32 -1.61 8.38
N PRO A 777 -18.30 -2.38 8.92
CA PRO A 777 -19.21 -1.93 9.94
C PRO A 777 -18.45 -1.64 11.24
N ARG A 778 -19.15 -1.17 12.28
CA ARG A 778 -18.56 -1.01 13.60
C ARG A 778 -17.89 -2.32 14.06
N SER A 779 -16.61 -2.25 14.39
CA SER A 779 -15.78 -3.38 14.81
C SER A 779 -15.04 -3.07 16.10
N ALA A 780 -15.04 -4.00 17.05
CA ALA A 780 -14.43 -3.81 18.36
C ALA A 780 -13.35 -4.87 18.66
N PHE A 781 -12.24 -4.43 19.26
CA PHE A 781 -11.08 -5.24 19.60
C PHE A 781 -10.64 -4.99 21.03
N VAL A 782 -10.15 -6.03 21.70
CA VAL A 782 -9.53 -5.94 23.03
C VAL A 782 -8.11 -6.46 22.92
N THR A 783 -7.16 -5.68 23.46
CA THR A 783 -5.74 -6.06 23.50
C THR A 783 -5.27 -6.10 24.96
N LEU A 784 -4.56 -7.17 25.32
CA LEU A 784 -3.77 -7.28 26.55
C LEU A 784 -2.30 -7.28 26.17
N ARG A 785 -1.57 -6.28 26.66
CA ARG A 785 -0.12 -6.13 26.47
C ARG A 785 0.62 -6.26 27.78
N LYS A 786 1.84 -6.78 27.73
CA LYS A 786 2.76 -6.85 28.85
C LYS A 786 4.19 -6.63 28.40
N SER A 787 4.85 -5.64 28.99
CA SER A 787 6.29 -5.39 28.87
C SER A 787 7.04 -5.89 30.12
N PHE A 788 8.26 -6.43 29.91
CA PHE A 788 9.10 -7.06 30.94
C PHE A 788 10.48 -6.42 31.00
#